data_3f5943956c50d5d1f88e5c37901a369e
#
_entry.id   3f5943956c50d5d1f88e5c37901a369e
#
_cell.length_a   1.000
_cell.length_b   1.000
_cell.length_c   1.000
_cell.angle_alpha   90.00
_cell.angle_beta   90.00
_cell.angle_gamma   90.00
#
_symmetry.space_group_name_H-M   'P 1'
#
loop_
_entity.id
_entity.type
_entity.pdbx_description
1 polymer ?
#
loop_
_entity_poly.entity_id
_entity_poly.type
_entity_poly.pdbx_seq_one_letter_code
_entity_poly.pdbx_strand_id
1 'polypeptide(L)'
;AKADPEDILIAIHVSNRGPETARLDLLPTVWFRNTWSWDGGTERPRLAVAGGHPAAIAISESTYGDRWLHCEGRPTLMFTENETNAARLFGVTSGPRYSKDAFHRYLIDGEHDAVNPEQIGTKAAARYQLSVPPGRTVTVRLRLNDKRPGLGALAEKDFDGLIAARRREADEFYQTILPRSLSDDAARVARQALAGVLWSKQYYHYVVSDWLWGDPAQPSPPDDRRRGRNHQWTHLYNADVVSMPDKWEYPWYAAWDLAFHCVPLALVDPEFAKEQLVLLLREWYMHPNGQLPAYEWALDDVNPPVHAWAALRVYKIEEKRRGIGDRAFLERVFQKLLLNFTWWVNRKDAEGMNVFQGGFLGLDNIGVFDRSAPLPAGGHLEQSDGTSWMAMYSLNMLAIATELARENPAYEDVASKFWEHFLNIAHAMSGGRLHGGEGHDLWDEGDGFFYDVLHAPDGTRTPLRVRSLVGLIPLLAVQTLEPEALEQMEGFSRRMRWFVEHRPDLTGNVACMRTPGHRERRLLAILDPDRLRRVLRVMLDEQEFLSPYGIRAISAIHRDHPYRLNVNGTEYRVTYEPAESSTGLFGGNSNWRGPVWFPINYLLIEALQRFHHYHGDGFTVECPTGSGQMMTLGQVAT
;
A
#
# COMPACT_ATOMS: atom_id res chain seq x y z
N ALA A 1 -26.59 0.89 5.00
CA ALA A 1 -26.73 -0.44 5.61
C ALA A 1 -27.44 -1.38 4.66
N LYS A 2 -27.16 -2.69 4.72
CA LYS A 2 -27.95 -3.73 4.03
C LYS A 2 -29.07 -4.23 4.93
N ALA A 3 -30.30 -4.17 4.44
CA ALA A 3 -31.45 -4.85 5.09
C ALA A 3 -31.49 -6.32 4.67
N ASP A 4 -31.16 -6.60 3.40
CA ASP A 4 -31.15 -7.90 2.72
C ASP A 4 -30.07 -7.86 1.61
N PRO A 5 -29.62 -8.97 1.02
CA PRO A 5 -28.71 -8.95 -0.14
C PRO A 5 -29.12 -7.99 -1.26
N GLU A 6 -30.42 -7.89 -1.54
CA GLU A 6 -30.99 -7.04 -2.60
C GLU A 6 -31.63 -5.74 -2.07
N ASP A 7 -31.34 -5.33 -0.83
CA ASP A 7 -31.99 -4.19 -0.18
C ASP A 7 -31.02 -3.33 0.62
N ILE A 8 -30.76 -2.12 0.13
CA ILE A 8 -29.79 -1.18 0.68
C ILE A 8 -30.50 0.05 1.25
N LEU A 9 -30.31 0.32 2.55
CA LEU A 9 -30.74 1.52 3.23
C LEU A 9 -29.63 2.57 3.24
N ILE A 10 -29.96 3.79 2.86
CA ILE A 10 -29.05 4.92 2.80
C ILE A 10 -29.59 6.06 3.65
N ALA A 11 -28.94 6.40 4.75
CA ALA A 11 -29.24 7.56 5.58
C ALA A 11 -28.12 8.60 5.42
N ILE A 12 -28.46 9.80 4.96
CA ILE A 12 -27.51 10.91 4.76
C ILE A 12 -27.82 11.96 5.81
N HIS A 13 -26.87 12.19 6.73
CA HIS A 13 -27.00 13.18 7.79
C HIS A 13 -26.21 14.44 7.40
N VAL A 14 -26.90 15.57 7.28
CA VAL A 14 -26.30 16.89 6.98
C VAL A 14 -26.37 17.73 8.23
N SER A 15 -25.22 17.99 8.85
CA SER A 15 -25.09 18.76 10.08
C SER A 15 -24.46 20.13 9.82
N ASN A 16 -25.13 21.20 10.23
CA ASN A 16 -24.58 22.54 10.20
C ASN A 16 -23.90 22.87 11.54
N ARG A 17 -22.56 23.00 11.53
CA ARG A 17 -21.76 23.38 12.69
C ARG A 17 -21.42 24.88 12.73
N GLY A 18 -21.82 25.60 11.70
CA GLY A 18 -21.64 27.05 11.62
C GLY A 18 -22.66 27.85 12.44
N PRO A 19 -22.42 29.15 12.63
CA PRO A 19 -23.31 30.03 13.41
C PRO A 19 -24.56 30.51 12.64
N GLU A 20 -24.60 30.31 11.32
CA GLU A 20 -25.70 30.77 10.46
C GLU A 20 -26.41 29.62 9.75
N THR A 21 -27.63 29.86 9.27
CA THR A 21 -28.35 28.88 8.45
C THR A 21 -27.62 28.64 7.12
N ALA A 22 -27.23 27.41 6.85
CA ALA A 22 -26.58 27.02 5.60
C ALA A 22 -27.59 26.44 4.60
N ARG A 23 -27.45 26.84 3.33
CA ARG A 23 -28.19 26.23 2.21
C ARG A 23 -27.27 25.33 1.43
N LEU A 24 -27.81 24.18 0.98
CA LEU A 24 -27.01 23.20 0.22
C LEU A 24 -27.95 22.39 -0.70
N ASP A 25 -27.45 22.07 -1.87
CA ASP A 25 -28.04 21.09 -2.77
C ASP A 25 -27.38 19.72 -2.54
N LEU A 26 -28.17 18.72 -2.11
CA LEU A 26 -27.71 17.34 -1.93
C LEU A 26 -28.20 16.50 -3.10
N LEU A 27 -27.29 15.78 -3.77
CA LEU A 27 -27.58 15.00 -4.97
C LEU A 27 -27.20 13.53 -4.82
N PRO A 28 -27.95 12.70 -4.08
CA PRO A 28 -27.79 11.26 -4.18
C PRO A 28 -27.95 10.84 -5.63
N THR A 29 -26.94 10.18 -6.17
CA THR A 29 -26.85 9.86 -7.59
C THR A 29 -26.76 8.36 -7.79
N VAL A 30 -27.50 7.83 -8.77
CA VAL A 30 -27.39 6.44 -9.26
C VAL A 30 -27.00 6.44 -10.72
N TRP A 31 -26.05 5.58 -11.07
CA TRP A 31 -25.54 5.45 -12.42
C TRP A 31 -24.87 4.09 -12.62
N PHE A 32 -24.69 3.71 -13.87
CA PHE A 32 -23.95 2.52 -14.25
C PHE A 32 -22.63 2.92 -14.94
N ARG A 33 -21.61 2.08 -14.79
CA ARG A 33 -20.38 2.22 -15.55
C ARG A 33 -20.72 2.17 -17.03
N ASN A 34 -20.19 3.12 -17.81
CA ASN A 34 -20.38 3.12 -19.25
C ASN A 34 -19.51 2.03 -19.91
N THR A 35 -20.08 0.88 -20.12
CA THR A 35 -19.48 -0.23 -20.88
C THR A 35 -20.14 -0.42 -22.25
N TRP A 36 -21.31 0.17 -22.46
CA TRP A 36 -22.05 0.06 -23.72
C TRP A 36 -21.41 0.80 -24.89
N SER A 37 -20.45 1.68 -24.65
CA SER A 37 -19.69 2.36 -25.68
C SER A 37 -18.43 1.60 -26.10
N TRP A 38 -18.06 0.50 -25.44
CA TRP A 38 -16.78 -0.16 -25.69
C TRP A 38 -16.84 -1.11 -26.89
N ASP A 39 -17.71 -2.08 -26.90
CA ASP A 39 -17.72 -3.14 -27.92
C ASP A 39 -18.97 -3.12 -28.84
N GLY A 40 -19.75 -2.05 -28.79
CA GLY A 40 -20.91 -1.86 -29.66
C GLY A 40 -22.07 -2.84 -29.44
N GLY A 41 -22.08 -3.62 -28.33
CA GLY A 41 -23.05 -4.70 -28.14
C GLY A 41 -23.71 -4.84 -26.77
N THR A 42 -23.30 -4.10 -25.77
CA THR A 42 -23.98 -4.17 -24.46
C THR A 42 -25.23 -3.31 -24.44
N GLU A 43 -26.33 -3.88 -23.91
CA GLU A 43 -27.58 -3.17 -23.73
C GLU A 43 -27.39 -2.01 -22.75
N ARG A 44 -27.89 -0.81 -23.11
CA ARG A 44 -27.81 0.37 -22.23
C ARG A 44 -28.76 0.19 -21.06
N PRO A 45 -28.30 0.46 -19.81
CA PRO A 45 -29.20 0.53 -18.67
C PRO A 45 -30.19 1.68 -18.85
N ARG A 46 -31.38 1.52 -18.30
CA ARG A 46 -32.41 2.55 -18.37
C ARG A 46 -32.83 2.98 -16.97
N LEU A 47 -32.67 4.27 -16.69
CA LEU A 47 -33.19 4.91 -15.49
C LEU A 47 -34.32 5.86 -15.91
N ALA A 48 -35.44 5.82 -15.17
CA ALA A 48 -36.58 6.69 -15.43
C ALA A 48 -37.37 6.95 -14.14
N VAL A 49 -38.21 7.95 -14.14
CA VAL A 49 -39.19 8.11 -13.03
C VAL A 49 -40.09 6.89 -12.96
N ALA A 50 -40.25 6.34 -11.77
CA ALA A 50 -41.12 5.17 -11.58
C ALA A 50 -42.60 5.56 -11.79
N GLY A 51 -43.33 4.81 -12.64
CA GLY A 51 -44.74 5.11 -12.97
C GLY A 51 -45.61 5.22 -11.74
N GLY A 52 -46.33 6.34 -11.57
CA GLY A 52 -47.17 6.61 -10.43
C GLY A 52 -46.44 7.00 -9.12
N HIS A 53 -45.10 7.04 -9.12
CA HIS A 53 -44.28 7.30 -7.93
C HIS A 53 -43.18 8.35 -8.24
N PRO A 54 -43.53 9.65 -8.21
CA PRO A 54 -42.61 10.73 -8.65
C PRO A 54 -41.38 10.91 -7.74
N ALA A 55 -41.33 10.25 -6.60
CA ALA A 55 -40.20 10.23 -5.68
C ALA A 55 -39.38 8.92 -5.77
N ALA A 56 -39.50 8.18 -6.87
CA ALA A 56 -38.72 6.95 -7.07
C ALA A 56 -38.15 6.89 -8.48
N ILE A 57 -36.91 6.39 -8.59
CA ILE A 57 -36.22 6.12 -9.84
C ILE A 57 -36.31 4.61 -10.12
N ALA A 58 -36.95 4.25 -11.24
CA ALA A 58 -36.92 2.90 -11.77
C ALA A 58 -35.63 2.69 -12.54
N ILE A 59 -35.00 1.55 -12.31
CA ILE A 59 -33.69 1.16 -12.86
C ILE A 59 -33.87 -0.19 -13.52
N SER A 60 -33.49 -0.29 -14.79
CA SER A 60 -33.48 -1.56 -15.54
C SER A 60 -32.11 -1.77 -16.17
N GLU A 61 -31.48 -2.90 -15.86
CA GLU A 61 -30.16 -3.28 -16.38
C GLU A 61 -30.10 -4.80 -16.49
N SER A 62 -29.43 -5.30 -17.55
CA SER A 62 -29.47 -6.71 -17.94
C SER A 62 -28.89 -7.67 -16.90
N THR A 63 -27.86 -7.27 -16.18
CA THR A 63 -27.18 -8.10 -15.17
C THR A 63 -27.91 -8.07 -13.82
N TYR A 64 -28.33 -6.87 -13.39
CA TYR A 64 -28.94 -6.68 -12.07
C TYR A 64 -30.47 -6.75 -12.11
N GLY A 65 -31.08 -6.74 -13.30
CA GLY A 65 -32.53 -6.72 -13.47
C GLY A 65 -33.17 -5.40 -13.03
N ASP A 66 -34.46 -5.45 -12.71
CA ASP A 66 -35.19 -4.27 -12.28
C ASP A 66 -34.92 -3.92 -10.81
N ARG A 67 -34.64 -2.65 -10.55
CA ARG A 67 -34.41 -2.07 -9.21
C ARG A 67 -35.14 -0.74 -9.08
N TRP A 68 -35.33 -0.28 -7.85
CA TRP A 68 -35.95 1.01 -7.55
C TRP A 68 -35.17 1.74 -6.48
N LEU A 69 -34.81 3.00 -6.75
CA LEU A 69 -34.31 3.91 -5.74
C LEU A 69 -35.47 4.75 -5.22
N HIS A 70 -35.93 4.42 -4.01
CA HIS A 70 -36.97 5.18 -3.29
C HIS A 70 -36.32 6.37 -2.61
N CYS A 71 -36.87 7.57 -2.79
CA CYS A 71 -36.36 8.83 -2.27
C CYS A 71 -37.37 9.40 -1.26
N GLU A 72 -36.92 9.79 -0.07
CA GLU A 72 -37.77 10.43 0.95
C GLU A 72 -38.26 11.80 0.45
N GLY A 73 -39.49 12.15 0.79
CA GLY A 73 -40.06 13.45 0.43
C GLY A 73 -40.40 13.59 -1.05
N ARG A 74 -40.09 14.74 -1.62
CA ARG A 74 -40.35 15.08 -3.03
C ARG A 74 -39.15 15.79 -3.65
N PRO A 75 -38.01 15.11 -3.85
CA PRO A 75 -36.87 15.68 -4.51
C PRO A 75 -37.19 15.97 -5.99
N THR A 76 -36.47 16.89 -6.58
CA THR A 76 -36.46 17.04 -8.04
C THR A 76 -35.59 15.94 -8.63
N LEU A 77 -36.14 15.06 -9.46
CA LEU A 77 -35.39 14.02 -10.15
C LEU A 77 -34.80 14.57 -11.43
N MET A 78 -33.48 14.39 -11.59
CA MET A 78 -32.73 14.84 -12.76
C MET A 78 -32.10 13.64 -13.46
N PHE A 79 -32.09 13.66 -14.80
CA PHE A 79 -31.61 12.57 -15.62
C PHE A 79 -30.63 13.05 -16.69
N THR A 80 -29.65 12.23 -16.99
CA THR A 80 -28.67 12.46 -18.07
C THR A 80 -28.04 11.13 -18.49
N GLU A 81 -27.22 11.15 -19.54
CA GLU A 81 -26.40 10.01 -19.92
C GLU A 81 -25.09 10.01 -19.11
N ASN A 82 -24.63 8.80 -18.71
CA ASN A 82 -23.31 8.65 -18.09
C ASN A 82 -22.22 8.54 -19.17
N GLU A 83 -22.23 9.48 -20.08
CA GLU A 83 -21.27 9.59 -21.18
C GLU A 83 -20.49 10.90 -21.10
N THR A 84 -19.26 10.88 -21.57
CA THR A 84 -18.38 12.05 -21.59
C THR A 84 -18.94 13.12 -22.53
N ASN A 85 -18.87 14.37 -22.13
CA ASN A 85 -19.15 15.53 -22.99
C ASN A 85 -18.00 15.74 -23.99
N ALA A 86 -17.99 14.91 -25.07
CA ALA A 86 -16.96 14.94 -26.08
C ALA A 86 -16.90 16.27 -26.85
N ALA A 87 -18.06 16.93 -27.01
CA ALA A 87 -18.13 18.25 -27.66
C ALA A 87 -17.33 19.29 -26.86
N ARG A 88 -17.48 19.30 -25.54
CA ARG A 88 -16.78 20.24 -24.65
C ARG A 88 -15.28 19.94 -24.54
N LEU A 89 -14.91 18.66 -24.43
CA LEU A 89 -13.53 18.26 -24.14
C LEU A 89 -12.66 18.10 -25.39
N PHE A 90 -13.25 17.65 -26.49
CA PHE A 90 -12.51 17.27 -27.70
C PHE A 90 -12.98 18.00 -28.97
N GLY A 91 -13.96 18.90 -28.88
CA GLY A 91 -14.51 19.61 -30.03
C GLY A 91 -15.27 18.71 -31.03
N VAL A 92 -15.68 17.51 -30.61
CA VAL A 92 -16.39 16.55 -31.46
C VAL A 92 -17.87 16.85 -31.46
N THR A 93 -18.49 16.91 -32.64
CA THR A 93 -19.92 17.22 -32.79
C THR A 93 -20.85 16.03 -32.50
N SER A 94 -20.32 14.81 -32.41
CA SER A 94 -21.07 13.59 -32.05
C SER A 94 -21.00 13.32 -30.56
N GLY A 95 -22.13 13.04 -29.93
CA GLY A 95 -22.23 12.70 -28.50
C GLY A 95 -23.63 12.91 -27.96
N PRO A 96 -23.93 12.45 -26.75
CA PRO A 96 -25.26 12.63 -26.16
C PRO A 96 -25.52 14.10 -25.89
N ARG A 97 -26.74 14.53 -26.15
CA ARG A 97 -27.20 15.90 -25.83
C ARG A 97 -27.10 16.18 -24.33
N TYR A 98 -27.39 15.19 -23.51
CA TYR A 98 -27.35 15.25 -22.05
C TYR A 98 -26.21 14.39 -21.55
N SER A 99 -25.05 14.95 -21.27
CA SER A 99 -23.82 14.26 -20.87
C SER A 99 -23.62 14.27 -19.36
N LYS A 100 -22.68 13.49 -18.84
CA LYS A 100 -22.49 13.24 -17.40
C LYS A 100 -22.20 14.51 -16.57
N ASP A 101 -21.77 15.60 -17.16
CA ASP A 101 -21.52 16.91 -16.55
C ASP A 101 -22.79 17.78 -16.41
N ALA A 102 -23.94 17.33 -16.94
CA ALA A 102 -25.18 18.07 -16.96
C ALA A 102 -25.66 18.57 -15.58
N PHE A 103 -25.43 17.80 -14.51
CA PHE A 103 -25.83 18.22 -13.17
C PHE A 103 -25.05 19.43 -12.67
N HIS A 104 -23.76 19.55 -13.00
CA HIS A 104 -22.96 20.72 -12.67
C HIS A 104 -23.42 21.94 -13.48
N ARG A 105 -23.65 21.76 -14.78
CA ARG A 105 -24.15 22.83 -15.66
C ARG A 105 -25.51 23.33 -15.21
N TYR A 106 -26.39 22.43 -14.82
CA TYR A 106 -27.72 22.78 -14.30
C TYR A 106 -27.65 23.60 -13.00
N LEU A 107 -26.80 23.16 -12.04
CA LEU A 107 -26.76 23.75 -10.69
C LEU A 107 -25.84 24.96 -10.58
N ILE A 108 -24.69 24.93 -11.23
CA ILE A 108 -23.66 25.95 -11.10
C ILE A 108 -23.80 27.00 -12.21
N ASP A 109 -23.95 26.53 -13.46
CA ASP A 109 -23.98 27.43 -14.62
C ASP A 109 -25.42 27.92 -14.94
N GLY A 110 -26.45 27.35 -14.27
CA GLY A 110 -27.88 27.73 -14.47
C GLY A 110 -28.47 27.22 -15.79
N GLU A 111 -27.82 26.27 -16.46
CA GLU A 111 -28.26 25.68 -17.73
C GLU A 111 -29.37 24.64 -17.48
N HIS A 112 -30.61 25.10 -17.32
CA HIS A 112 -31.73 24.20 -16.98
C HIS A 112 -32.09 23.18 -18.06
N ASP A 113 -31.71 23.40 -19.29
CA ASP A 113 -31.87 22.51 -20.42
C ASP A 113 -30.72 21.48 -20.58
N ALA A 114 -29.73 21.51 -19.67
CA ALA A 114 -28.64 20.54 -19.64
C ALA A 114 -29.07 19.13 -19.23
N VAL A 115 -30.17 18.99 -18.46
CA VAL A 115 -30.74 17.71 -18.04
C VAL A 115 -31.88 17.27 -18.95
N ASN A 116 -32.13 15.96 -19.06
CA ASN A 116 -33.14 15.42 -19.95
C ASN A 116 -34.57 15.71 -19.41
N PRO A 117 -35.40 16.52 -20.12
CA PRO A 117 -36.75 16.85 -19.70
C PRO A 117 -37.71 15.64 -19.76
N GLU A 118 -37.39 14.58 -20.53
CA GLU A 118 -38.17 13.35 -20.58
C GLU A 118 -37.96 12.47 -19.35
N GLN A 119 -37.06 12.86 -18.46
CA GLN A 119 -36.75 12.13 -17.21
C GLN A 119 -36.33 10.67 -17.44
N ILE A 120 -35.49 10.48 -18.43
CA ILE A 120 -34.88 9.19 -18.81
C ILE A 120 -33.39 9.40 -19.04
N GLY A 121 -32.56 8.39 -18.70
CA GLY A 121 -31.12 8.40 -18.94
C GLY A 121 -30.43 7.15 -18.39
N THR A 122 -29.11 7.18 -18.39
CA THR A 122 -28.24 6.15 -17.82
C THR A 122 -27.58 6.61 -16.50
N LYS A 123 -27.88 7.86 -16.07
CA LYS A 123 -27.49 8.47 -14.81
C LYS A 123 -28.63 9.35 -14.30
N ALA A 124 -28.96 9.21 -13.03
CA ALA A 124 -30.01 9.99 -12.40
C ALA A 124 -29.61 10.50 -11.00
N ALA A 125 -30.12 11.64 -10.60
CA ALA A 125 -29.93 12.20 -9.27
C ALA A 125 -31.27 12.66 -8.68
N ALA A 126 -31.41 12.48 -7.37
CA ALA A 126 -32.47 13.08 -6.58
C ALA A 126 -31.95 14.36 -5.91
N ARG A 127 -32.38 15.53 -6.38
CA ARG A 127 -31.95 16.82 -5.84
C ARG A 127 -32.78 17.22 -4.64
N TYR A 128 -32.15 17.36 -3.49
CA TYR A 128 -32.70 17.91 -2.26
C TYR A 128 -32.11 19.31 -2.01
N GLN A 129 -32.98 20.30 -1.98
CA GLN A 129 -32.59 21.65 -1.58
C GLN A 129 -32.80 21.79 -0.07
N LEU A 130 -31.70 21.76 0.68
CA LEU A 130 -31.72 21.77 2.14
C LEU A 130 -31.40 23.16 2.68
N SER A 131 -32.11 23.54 3.76
CA SER A 131 -31.79 24.70 4.58
C SER A 131 -31.61 24.22 6.02
N VAL A 132 -30.36 24.20 6.49
CA VAL A 132 -29.99 23.62 7.78
C VAL A 132 -29.65 24.74 8.77
N PRO A 133 -30.47 24.94 9.83
CA PRO A 133 -30.20 25.94 10.86
C PRO A 133 -28.91 25.65 11.66
N PRO A 134 -28.35 26.65 12.36
CA PRO A 134 -27.17 26.47 13.20
C PRO A 134 -27.35 25.34 14.22
N GLY A 135 -26.32 24.48 14.34
CA GLY A 135 -26.31 23.36 15.29
C GLY A 135 -27.34 22.25 15.02
N ARG A 136 -28.05 22.30 13.89
CA ARG A 136 -29.05 21.29 13.52
C ARG A 136 -28.52 20.30 12.50
N THR A 137 -29.14 19.13 12.51
CA THR A 137 -28.92 18.06 11.53
C THR A 137 -30.23 17.75 10.81
N VAL A 138 -30.18 17.63 9.50
CA VAL A 138 -31.28 17.11 8.67
C VAL A 138 -30.85 15.75 8.13
N THR A 139 -31.78 14.79 8.14
CA THR A 139 -31.53 13.44 7.60
C THR A 139 -32.37 13.23 6.35
N VAL A 140 -31.76 12.70 5.31
CA VAL A 140 -32.42 12.24 4.08
C VAL A 140 -32.27 10.73 4.00
N ARG A 141 -33.38 10.03 3.76
CA ARG A 141 -33.43 8.57 3.66
C ARG A 141 -33.69 8.15 2.22
N LEU A 142 -32.94 7.14 1.76
CA LEU A 142 -33.16 6.49 0.48
C LEU A 142 -33.07 4.98 0.68
N ARG A 143 -33.74 4.24 -0.20
CA ARG A 143 -33.70 2.78 -0.21
C ARG A 143 -33.62 2.27 -1.63
N LEU A 144 -32.62 1.43 -1.90
CA LEU A 144 -32.45 0.78 -3.19
C LEU A 144 -32.74 -0.72 -3.04
N ASN A 145 -33.72 -1.22 -3.78
CA ASN A 145 -34.06 -2.64 -3.75
C ASN A 145 -34.74 -3.11 -5.06
N ASP A 146 -35.11 -4.38 -5.10
CA ASP A 146 -35.81 -5.06 -6.20
C ASP A 146 -37.35 -4.97 -6.10
N LYS A 147 -37.90 -4.19 -5.16
CA LYS A 147 -39.33 -4.09 -4.91
C LYS A 147 -39.91 -2.82 -5.54
N ARG A 148 -40.96 -2.99 -6.35
CA ARG A 148 -41.69 -1.85 -6.94
C ARG A 148 -42.15 -0.88 -5.86
N PRO A 149 -42.16 0.44 -6.15
CA PRO A 149 -42.62 1.43 -5.21
C PRO A 149 -44.02 1.13 -4.70
N GLY A 150 -44.19 1.20 -3.38
CA GLY A 150 -45.45 1.01 -2.68
C GLY A 150 -45.55 1.91 -1.45
N LEU A 151 -46.72 1.98 -0.83
CA LEU A 151 -46.91 2.69 0.43
C LEU A 151 -46.05 2.04 1.52
N GLY A 152 -45.20 2.84 2.17
CA GLY A 152 -44.38 2.39 3.30
C GLY A 152 -42.97 1.93 2.96
N ALA A 153 -42.47 2.04 1.71
CA ALA A 153 -41.11 1.66 1.34
C ALA A 153 -40.03 2.34 2.19
N LEU A 154 -40.30 3.52 2.70
CA LEU A 154 -39.44 4.33 3.58
C LEU A 154 -40.10 4.61 4.94
N ALA A 155 -40.98 3.71 5.42
CA ALA A 155 -41.61 3.89 6.74
C ALA A 155 -40.53 4.07 7.82
N GLU A 156 -40.54 5.22 8.48
CA GLU A 156 -39.45 5.68 9.37
C GLU A 156 -39.12 4.64 10.45
N LYS A 157 -40.15 4.05 11.06
CA LYS A 157 -39.96 3.07 12.13
C LYS A 157 -39.21 1.81 11.67
N ASP A 158 -39.52 1.30 10.49
CA ASP A 158 -38.87 0.10 9.94
C ASP A 158 -37.47 0.42 9.44
N PHE A 159 -37.27 1.57 8.80
CA PHE A 159 -35.98 2.02 8.29
C PHE A 159 -34.98 2.25 9.43
N ASP A 160 -35.32 3.08 10.41
CA ASP A 160 -34.47 3.41 11.54
C ASP A 160 -34.23 2.20 12.45
N GLY A 161 -35.23 1.33 12.60
CA GLY A 161 -35.11 0.04 13.31
C GLY A 161 -34.08 -0.89 12.68
N LEU A 162 -34.07 -1.01 11.35
CA LEU A 162 -33.08 -1.80 10.60
C LEU A 162 -31.66 -1.19 10.70
N ILE A 163 -31.54 0.12 10.55
CA ILE A 163 -30.24 0.80 10.73
C ILE A 163 -29.69 0.55 12.15
N ALA A 164 -30.55 0.65 13.18
CA ALA A 164 -30.16 0.38 14.56
C ALA A 164 -29.74 -1.09 14.77
N ALA A 165 -30.43 -2.04 14.12
CA ALA A 165 -30.06 -3.45 14.17
C ALA A 165 -28.69 -3.69 13.55
N ARG A 166 -28.43 -3.17 12.33
CA ARG A 166 -27.11 -3.28 11.67
C ARG A 166 -25.98 -2.65 12.47
N ARG A 167 -26.27 -1.55 13.19
CA ARG A 167 -25.30 -0.92 14.10
C ARG A 167 -24.95 -1.85 15.26
N ARG A 168 -25.95 -2.46 15.92
CA ARG A 168 -25.69 -3.40 17.02
C ARG A 168 -24.86 -4.60 16.56
N GLU A 169 -25.18 -5.18 15.40
CA GLU A 169 -24.40 -6.29 14.83
C GLU A 169 -22.94 -5.89 14.54
N ALA A 170 -22.71 -4.68 14.02
CA ALA A 170 -21.37 -4.16 13.86
C ALA A 170 -20.66 -3.95 15.21
N ASP A 171 -21.39 -3.46 16.24
CA ASP A 171 -20.84 -3.29 17.59
C ASP A 171 -20.42 -4.65 18.18
N GLU A 172 -21.26 -5.67 18.06
CA GLU A 172 -20.95 -7.05 18.48
C GLU A 172 -19.73 -7.60 17.74
N PHE A 173 -19.66 -7.42 16.42
CA PHE A 173 -18.54 -7.85 15.61
C PHE A 173 -17.22 -7.21 16.09
N TYR A 174 -17.16 -5.89 16.24
CA TYR A 174 -15.94 -5.20 16.67
C TYR A 174 -15.55 -5.56 18.12
N GLN A 175 -16.48 -5.90 19.00
CA GLN A 175 -16.19 -6.41 20.33
C GLN A 175 -15.43 -7.74 20.33
N THR A 176 -15.58 -8.56 19.28
CA THR A 176 -14.79 -9.80 19.12
C THR A 176 -13.37 -9.59 18.63
N ILE A 177 -13.09 -8.41 18.05
CA ILE A 177 -11.81 -8.10 17.40
C ILE A 177 -10.92 -7.23 18.28
N LEU A 178 -11.51 -6.19 18.86
CA LEU A 178 -10.76 -5.20 19.62
C LEU A 178 -10.37 -5.73 21.01
N PRO A 179 -9.10 -5.54 21.44
CA PRO A 179 -8.67 -5.91 22.79
C PRO A 179 -9.52 -5.19 23.86
N ARG A 180 -9.95 -5.94 24.86
CA ARG A 180 -10.72 -5.40 26.01
C ARG A 180 -9.94 -4.42 26.90
N SER A 181 -8.61 -4.41 26.76
CA SER A 181 -7.72 -3.51 27.49
C SER A 181 -7.66 -2.09 26.92
N LEU A 182 -8.23 -1.85 25.73
CA LEU A 182 -8.26 -0.52 25.13
C LEU A 182 -9.17 0.42 25.90
N SER A 183 -8.78 1.68 26.02
CA SER A 183 -9.69 2.75 26.45
C SER A 183 -10.81 2.93 25.41
N ASP A 184 -11.93 3.52 25.81
CA ASP A 184 -13.05 3.80 24.91
C ASP A 184 -12.64 4.66 23.70
N ASP A 185 -11.70 5.57 23.88
CA ASP A 185 -11.18 6.42 22.83
C ASP A 185 -10.31 5.63 21.85
N ALA A 186 -9.37 4.85 22.37
CA ALA A 186 -8.51 3.98 21.56
C ALA A 186 -9.34 2.93 20.79
N ALA A 187 -10.40 2.38 21.40
CA ALA A 187 -11.30 1.45 20.74
C ALA A 187 -12.08 2.12 19.59
N ARG A 188 -12.53 3.37 19.76
CA ARG A 188 -13.18 4.15 18.69
C ARG A 188 -12.22 4.44 17.54
N VAL A 189 -10.98 4.84 17.84
CA VAL A 189 -9.94 5.09 16.82
C VAL A 189 -9.63 3.81 16.04
N ALA A 190 -9.41 2.70 16.74
CA ALA A 190 -9.13 1.41 16.11
C ALA A 190 -10.29 0.93 15.22
N ARG A 191 -11.54 1.06 15.70
CA ARG A 191 -12.74 0.74 14.92
C ARG A 191 -12.84 1.59 13.66
N GLN A 192 -12.61 2.89 13.77
CA GLN A 192 -12.65 3.81 12.62
C GLN A 192 -11.56 3.50 11.61
N ALA A 193 -10.35 3.19 12.06
CA ALA A 193 -9.25 2.79 11.19
C ALA A 193 -9.56 1.50 10.41
N LEU A 194 -10.06 0.47 11.10
CA LEU A 194 -10.47 -0.79 10.47
C LEU A 194 -11.64 -0.59 9.48
N ALA A 195 -12.62 0.26 9.83
CA ALA A 195 -13.70 0.63 8.93
C ALA A 195 -13.14 1.37 7.69
N GLY A 196 -12.16 2.25 7.86
CA GLY A 196 -11.47 2.93 6.75
C GLY A 196 -10.84 1.95 5.76
N VAL A 197 -10.14 0.94 6.26
CA VAL A 197 -9.53 -0.11 5.42
C VAL A 197 -10.60 -0.92 4.68
N LEU A 198 -11.73 -1.24 5.32
CA LEU A 198 -12.85 -1.91 4.65
C LEU A 198 -13.49 -1.04 3.55
N TRP A 199 -13.56 0.29 3.75
CA TRP A 199 -14.06 1.23 2.75
C TRP A 199 -13.07 1.51 1.62
N SER A 200 -11.81 1.10 1.74
CA SER A 200 -10.79 1.18 0.69
C SER A 200 -10.90 0.08 -0.37
N LYS A 201 -11.82 -0.86 -0.21
CA LYS A 201 -12.12 -1.89 -1.23
C LYS A 201 -12.84 -1.22 -2.41
N GLN A 202 -12.15 -1.16 -3.56
CA GLN A 202 -12.65 -0.52 -4.78
C GLN A 202 -12.64 -1.52 -5.94
N TYR A 203 -13.70 -1.55 -6.75
CA TYR A 203 -13.63 -2.20 -8.04
C TYR A 203 -12.76 -1.37 -8.98
N TYR A 204 -11.68 -1.96 -9.43
CA TYR A 204 -10.73 -1.32 -10.32
C TYR A 204 -10.70 -2.03 -11.67
N HIS A 205 -10.84 -1.25 -12.75
CA HIS A 205 -10.80 -1.77 -14.10
C HIS A 205 -9.79 -0.99 -14.92
N TYR A 206 -8.70 -1.68 -15.29
CA TYR A 206 -7.71 -1.18 -16.20
C TYR A 206 -7.15 -2.33 -17.02
N VAL A 207 -7.38 -2.29 -18.32
CA VAL A 207 -6.91 -3.32 -19.28
C VAL A 207 -5.93 -2.64 -20.22
N VAL A 208 -4.67 -3.09 -20.22
CA VAL A 208 -3.60 -2.43 -20.99
C VAL A 208 -3.87 -2.48 -22.49
N SER A 209 -4.38 -3.59 -23.03
CA SER A 209 -4.76 -3.68 -24.43
C SER A 209 -5.79 -2.60 -24.80
N ASP A 210 -6.83 -2.43 -23.98
CA ASP A 210 -7.88 -1.43 -24.24
C ASP A 210 -7.33 -0.01 -24.12
N TRP A 211 -6.43 0.22 -23.15
CA TRP A 211 -5.72 1.49 -23.03
C TRP A 211 -4.90 1.84 -24.28
N LEU A 212 -4.16 0.88 -24.83
CA LEU A 212 -3.30 1.09 -25.99
C LEU A 212 -4.09 1.33 -27.28
N TRP A 213 -5.22 0.63 -27.46
CA TRP A 213 -6.05 0.73 -28.66
C TRP A 213 -7.16 1.77 -28.57
N GLY A 214 -7.52 2.18 -27.35
CA GLY A 214 -8.55 3.18 -27.08
C GLY A 214 -9.97 2.63 -27.11
N ASP A 215 -10.91 3.50 -26.76
CA ASP A 215 -12.34 3.23 -26.77
C ASP A 215 -12.90 3.50 -28.17
N PRO A 216 -13.58 2.52 -28.82
CA PRO A 216 -14.18 2.69 -30.13
C PRO A 216 -15.16 3.86 -30.26
N ALA A 217 -15.79 4.26 -29.14
CA ALA A 217 -16.72 5.39 -29.09
C ALA A 217 -16.03 6.76 -28.90
N GLN A 218 -14.70 6.78 -28.78
CA GLN A 218 -13.89 7.98 -28.56
C GLN A 218 -12.92 8.19 -29.73
N PRO A 219 -12.31 9.39 -29.86
CA PRO A 219 -11.24 9.59 -30.83
C PRO A 219 -10.09 8.61 -30.61
N SER A 220 -9.51 8.10 -31.70
CA SER A 220 -8.38 7.18 -31.63
C SER A 220 -7.23 7.79 -30.83
N PRO A 221 -6.56 7.01 -29.96
CA PRO A 221 -5.43 7.49 -29.20
C PRO A 221 -4.25 7.84 -30.14
N PRO A 222 -3.38 8.77 -29.71
CA PRO A 222 -2.15 9.10 -30.44
C PRO A 222 -1.28 7.87 -30.66
N ASP A 223 -0.58 7.78 -31.79
CA ASP A 223 0.29 6.64 -32.12
C ASP A 223 1.41 6.43 -31.08
N ASP A 224 1.86 7.50 -30.42
CA ASP A 224 2.87 7.42 -29.37
C ASP A 224 2.40 6.66 -28.12
N ARG A 225 1.08 6.55 -27.88
CA ARG A 225 0.54 5.73 -26.78
C ARG A 225 0.94 4.26 -26.93
N ARG A 226 0.97 3.74 -28.16
CA ARG A 226 1.34 2.34 -28.45
C ARG A 226 2.83 2.04 -28.22
N ARG A 227 3.66 3.08 -28.05
CA ARG A 227 5.10 2.97 -27.77
C ARG A 227 5.46 3.53 -26.38
N GLY A 228 4.48 4.04 -25.66
CA GLY A 228 4.62 4.60 -24.34
C GLY A 228 4.56 3.56 -23.23
N ARG A 229 4.08 3.98 -22.04
CA ARG A 229 4.03 3.13 -20.84
C ARG A 229 3.22 1.84 -21.09
N ASN A 230 3.69 0.76 -20.49
CA ASN A 230 3.04 -0.55 -20.49
C ASN A 230 2.86 -1.23 -21.85
N HIS A 231 3.38 -0.70 -22.96
CA HIS A 231 3.26 -1.32 -24.28
C HIS A 231 3.85 -2.75 -24.32
N GLN A 232 4.78 -3.08 -23.44
CA GLN A 232 5.37 -4.41 -23.29
C GLN A 232 4.59 -5.32 -22.34
N TRP A 233 3.57 -4.82 -21.65
CA TRP A 233 2.81 -5.55 -20.63
C TRP A 233 1.32 -5.65 -20.99
N THR A 234 1.03 -6.07 -22.21
CA THR A 234 -0.32 -6.10 -22.80
C THR A 234 -1.28 -7.10 -22.14
N HIS A 235 -0.78 -8.04 -21.35
CA HIS A 235 -1.59 -9.03 -20.63
C HIS A 235 -2.07 -8.55 -19.25
N LEU A 236 -1.70 -7.33 -18.80
CA LEU A 236 -2.24 -6.76 -17.57
C LEU A 236 -3.74 -6.53 -17.75
N TYR A 237 -4.52 -7.20 -16.90
CA TYR A 237 -5.97 -7.14 -16.91
C TYR A 237 -6.50 -6.95 -15.50
N ASN A 238 -6.79 -5.72 -15.12
CA ASN A 238 -7.37 -5.39 -13.82
C ASN A 238 -8.90 -5.26 -13.98
N ALA A 239 -9.64 -6.14 -13.34
CA ALA A 239 -11.11 -6.13 -13.28
C ALA A 239 -11.59 -6.76 -11.97
N ASP A 240 -10.97 -6.34 -10.86
CA ASP A 240 -11.16 -6.95 -9.55
C ASP A 240 -11.45 -5.90 -8.48
N VAL A 241 -11.96 -6.33 -7.33
CA VAL A 241 -12.04 -5.49 -6.14
C VAL A 241 -10.69 -5.51 -5.46
N VAL A 242 -10.05 -4.33 -5.36
CA VAL A 242 -8.70 -4.17 -4.83
C VAL A 242 -8.74 -3.28 -3.59
N SER A 243 -7.89 -3.56 -2.61
CA SER A 243 -7.65 -2.66 -1.49
C SER A 243 -6.76 -1.50 -1.97
N MET A 244 -7.36 -0.32 -2.14
CA MET A 244 -6.68 0.87 -2.66
C MET A 244 -6.06 1.67 -1.51
N PRO A 245 -4.89 2.32 -1.70
CA PRO A 245 -4.28 3.18 -0.68
C PRO A 245 -5.14 4.41 -0.40
N ASP A 246 -5.65 5.04 -1.44
CA ASP A 246 -6.59 6.16 -1.38
C ASP A 246 -7.52 6.14 -2.59
N LYS A 247 -8.81 6.38 -2.38
CA LYS A 247 -9.79 6.40 -3.46
C LYS A 247 -9.99 7.77 -4.12
N TRP A 248 -9.31 8.81 -3.62
CA TRP A 248 -9.39 10.17 -4.13
C TRP A 248 -8.12 10.60 -4.87
N GLU A 249 -6.96 10.53 -4.19
CA GLU A 249 -5.69 11.01 -4.71
C GLU A 249 -4.97 9.94 -5.53
N TYR A 250 -5.07 8.68 -5.09
CA TYR A 250 -4.46 7.54 -5.76
C TYR A 250 -5.52 6.52 -6.18
N PRO A 251 -6.32 6.84 -7.21
CA PRO A 251 -7.39 5.95 -7.69
C PRO A 251 -6.84 4.81 -8.55
N TRP A 252 -5.75 4.20 -8.12
CA TRP A 252 -5.07 3.04 -8.68
C TRP A 252 -4.56 2.14 -7.56
N TYR A 253 -4.15 0.91 -7.88
CA TYR A 253 -3.52 0.07 -6.87
C TYR A 253 -2.05 0.44 -6.67
N ALA A 254 -1.51 0.10 -5.48
CA ALA A 254 -0.09 0.18 -5.18
C ALA A 254 0.33 -1.10 -4.47
N ALA A 255 1.32 -1.80 -5.01
CA ALA A 255 1.64 -3.18 -4.61
C ALA A 255 2.06 -3.30 -3.14
N TRP A 256 2.95 -2.42 -2.65
CA TRP A 256 3.39 -2.51 -1.26
C TRP A 256 2.36 -1.96 -0.27
N ASP A 257 1.61 -0.92 -0.64
CA ASP A 257 0.49 -0.41 0.17
C ASP A 257 -0.56 -1.50 0.37
N LEU A 258 -0.95 -2.20 -0.68
CA LEU A 258 -1.88 -3.33 -0.60
C LEU A 258 -1.35 -4.42 0.35
N ALA A 259 -0.06 -4.75 0.29
CA ALA A 259 0.55 -5.72 1.20
C ALA A 259 0.47 -5.27 2.65
N PHE A 260 0.72 -3.99 2.96
CA PHE A 260 0.51 -3.42 4.30
C PHE A 260 -0.97 -3.46 4.72
N HIS A 261 -1.91 -3.12 3.82
CA HIS A 261 -3.35 -3.17 4.10
C HIS A 261 -3.82 -4.57 4.49
N CYS A 262 -3.24 -5.62 3.91
CA CYS A 262 -3.61 -7.01 4.21
C CYS A 262 -3.38 -7.38 5.67
N VAL A 263 -2.43 -6.75 6.37
CA VAL A 263 -2.16 -7.01 7.77
C VAL A 263 -3.34 -6.59 8.68
N PRO A 264 -3.82 -5.33 8.69
CA PRO A 264 -5.02 -4.98 9.43
C PRO A 264 -6.30 -5.64 8.87
N LEU A 265 -6.39 -5.86 7.55
CA LEU A 265 -7.51 -6.59 6.95
C LEU A 265 -7.64 -8.02 7.50
N ALA A 266 -6.54 -8.71 7.80
CA ALA A 266 -6.56 -10.04 8.40
C ALA A 266 -7.26 -10.08 9.77
N LEU A 267 -7.43 -8.95 10.45
CA LEU A 267 -8.17 -8.85 11.69
C LEU A 267 -9.69 -8.85 11.47
N VAL A 268 -10.16 -8.30 10.36
CA VAL A 268 -11.61 -8.07 10.08
C VAL A 268 -12.14 -8.90 8.91
N ASP A 269 -11.29 -9.19 7.93
CA ASP A 269 -11.64 -9.96 6.72
C ASP A 269 -10.42 -10.75 6.21
N PRO A 270 -10.02 -11.83 6.93
CA PRO A 270 -8.81 -12.58 6.59
C PRO A 270 -8.87 -13.24 5.21
N GLU A 271 -10.06 -13.65 4.76
CA GLU A 271 -10.21 -14.28 3.44
C GLU A 271 -9.90 -13.27 2.33
N PHE A 272 -10.47 -12.07 2.39
CA PHE A 272 -10.17 -11.01 1.44
C PHE A 272 -8.69 -10.61 1.49
N ALA A 273 -8.07 -10.52 2.69
CA ALA A 273 -6.64 -10.23 2.83
C ALA A 273 -5.77 -11.26 2.10
N LYS A 274 -6.08 -12.57 2.25
CA LYS A 274 -5.39 -13.65 1.55
C LYS A 274 -5.60 -13.57 0.03
N GLU A 275 -6.83 -13.32 -0.40
CA GLU A 275 -7.17 -13.17 -1.81
C GLU A 275 -6.42 -12.02 -2.48
N GLN A 276 -6.28 -10.88 -1.81
CA GLN A 276 -5.52 -9.72 -2.31
C GLN A 276 -4.03 -10.07 -2.52
N LEU A 277 -3.39 -10.73 -1.56
CA LEU A 277 -2.00 -11.16 -1.69
C LEU A 277 -1.80 -12.18 -2.81
N VAL A 278 -2.78 -13.05 -3.05
CA VAL A 278 -2.75 -14.00 -4.17
C VAL A 278 -3.03 -13.28 -5.49
N LEU A 279 -3.92 -12.27 -5.50
CA LEU A 279 -4.35 -11.57 -6.72
C LEU A 279 -3.17 -10.92 -7.44
N LEU A 280 -2.33 -10.16 -6.72
CA LEU A 280 -1.17 -9.48 -7.33
C LEU A 280 -0.12 -10.46 -7.89
N LEU A 281 -0.16 -11.73 -7.48
CA LEU A 281 0.71 -12.78 -7.98
C LEU A 281 0.08 -13.61 -9.11
N ARG A 282 -1.11 -13.21 -9.60
CA ARG A 282 -1.76 -13.84 -10.74
C ARG A 282 -1.06 -13.46 -12.05
N GLU A 283 -1.19 -14.32 -13.04
CA GLU A 283 -0.57 -14.18 -14.35
C GLU A 283 -1.02 -12.93 -15.11
N TRP A 284 -2.16 -12.37 -14.78
CA TRP A 284 -2.70 -11.14 -15.39
C TRP A 284 -2.42 -9.87 -14.55
N TYR A 285 -1.66 -9.98 -13.46
CA TYR A 285 -1.11 -8.87 -12.67
C TYR A 285 0.41 -8.88 -12.69
N MET A 286 1.04 -9.99 -12.31
CA MET A 286 2.49 -10.15 -12.30
C MET A 286 3.00 -10.37 -13.74
N HIS A 287 4.07 -9.67 -14.11
CA HIS A 287 4.70 -9.86 -15.41
C HIS A 287 5.28 -11.29 -15.55
N PRO A 288 5.27 -11.91 -16.76
CA PRO A 288 5.78 -13.27 -16.97
C PRO A 288 7.25 -13.47 -16.54
N ASN A 289 8.08 -12.42 -16.52
CA ASN A 289 9.44 -12.48 -16.00
C ASN A 289 9.54 -12.58 -14.46
N GLY A 290 8.41 -12.52 -13.74
CA GLY A 290 8.32 -12.54 -12.28
C GLY A 290 8.27 -11.16 -11.64
N GLN A 291 8.34 -10.08 -12.39
CA GLN A 291 8.24 -8.72 -11.86
C GLN A 291 6.85 -8.44 -11.31
N LEU A 292 6.79 -7.93 -10.09
CA LEU A 292 5.60 -7.32 -9.50
C LEU A 292 5.79 -5.81 -9.55
N PRO A 293 5.13 -5.09 -10.47
CA PRO A 293 5.32 -3.65 -10.60
C PRO A 293 4.72 -2.89 -9.41
N ALA A 294 5.22 -1.68 -9.19
CA ALA A 294 4.75 -0.82 -8.09
C ALA A 294 3.26 -0.51 -8.23
N TYR A 295 2.83 -0.19 -9.43
CA TYR A 295 1.46 0.19 -9.81
C TYR A 295 1.27 -0.04 -11.31
N GLU A 296 0.03 0.05 -11.79
CA GLU A 296 -0.31 -0.28 -13.18
C GLU A 296 0.18 0.72 -14.24
N TRP A 297 0.65 1.91 -13.82
CA TRP A 297 1.02 2.98 -14.75
C TRP A 297 2.44 2.92 -15.30
N ALA A 298 3.36 2.22 -14.62
CA ALA A 298 4.74 2.07 -15.08
C ALA A 298 5.29 0.70 -14.69
N LEU A 299 5.53 -0.15 -15.70
CA LEU A 299 6.09 -1.49 -15.50
C LEU A 299 7.48 -1.45 -14.86
N ASP A 300 8.30 -0.46 -15.20
CA ASP A 300 9.68 -0.36 -14.74
C ASP A 300 9.82 0.03 -13.26
N ASP A 301 8.79 0.66 -12.69
CA ASP A 301 8.78 1.02 -11.28
C ASP A 301 8.42 -0.19 -10.41
N VAL A 302 9.14 -0.35 -9.31
CA VAL A 302 8.92 -1.43 -8.34
C VAL A 302 8.85 -0.89 -6.93
N ASN A 303 8.09 -1.57 -6.08
CA ASN A 303 8.06 -1.31 -4.64
C ASN A 303 9.02 -2.25 -3.90
N PRO A 304 9.36 -1.93 -2.64
CA PRO A 304 10.03 -2.86 -1.76
C PRO A 304 9.31 -4.22 -1.71
N PRO A 305 10.04 -5.34 -1.72
CA PRO A 305 9.45 -6.68 -1.78
C PRO A 305 8.88 -7.14 -0.42
N VAL A 306 7.88 -6.42 0.11
CA VAL A 306 7.25 -6.71 1.41
C VAL A 306 6.15 -7.77 1.34
N HIS A 307 5.86 -8.29 0.16
CA HIS A 307 4.75 -9.22 -0.05
C HIS A 307 4.89 -10.52 0.76
N ALA A 308 6.12 -11.08 0.83
CA ALA A 308 6.40 -12.26 1.64
C ALA A 308 6.19 -12.00 3.15
N TRP A 309 6.63 -10.84 3.63
CA TRP A 309 6.40 -10.40 4.99
C TRP A 309 4.90 -10.32 5.31
N ALA A 310 4.12 -9.67 4.44
CA ALA A 310 2.68 -9.53 4.62
C ALA A 310 1.96 -10.89 4.62
N ALA A 311 2.33 -11.79 3.71
CA ALA A 311 1.76 -13.14 3.63
C ALA A 311 2.00 -13.94 4.92
N LEU A 312 3.23 -13.92 5.43
CA LEU A 312 3.55 -14.57 6.69
C LEU A 312 2.79 -13.94 7.88
N ARG A 313 2.64 -12.61 7.89
CA ARG A 313 1.88 -11.90 8.92
C ARG A 313 0.40 -12.27 8.91
N VAL A 314 -0.23 -12.27 7.75
CA VAL A 314 -1.64 -12.69 7.59
C VAL A 314 -1.84 -14.12 8.06
N TYR A 315 -0.94 -15.04 7.65
CA TYR A 315 -0.94 -16.42 8.10
C TYR A 315 -0.86 -16.54 9.64
N LYS A 316 0.09 -15.84 10.27
CA LYS A 316 0.30 -15.88 11.72
C LYS A 316 -0.83 -15.20 12.51
N ILE A 317 -1.47 -14.17 11.98
CA ILE A 317 -2.66 -13.55 12.58
C ILE A 317 -3.82 -14.57 12.60
N GLU A 318 -4.04 -15.25 11.49
CA GLU A 318 -5.10 -16.26 11.39
C GLU A 318 -4.81 -17.45 12.32
N GLU A 319 -3.58 -17.98 12.30
CA GLU A 319 -3.14 -19.06 13.20
C GLU A 319 -3.37 -18.71 14.68
N LYS A 320 -2.99 -17.49 15.09
CA LYS A 320 -3.20 -17.03 16.47
C LYS A 320 -4.68 -16.92 16.85
N ARG A 321 -5.54 -16.52 15.92
CA ARG A 321 -6.97 -16.31 16.19
C ARG A 321 -7.81 -17.58 16.10
N ARG A 322 -7.49 -18.47 15.16
CA ARG A 322 -8.27 -19.68 14.85
C ARG A 322 -7.63 -20.96 15.42
N GLY A 323 -6.39 -20.87 15.91
CA GLY A 323 -5.60 -22.02 16.38
C GLY A 323 -4.97 -22.84 15.25
N ILE A 324 -5.23 -22.48 13.99
CA ILE A 324 -4.68 -23.14 12.80
C ILE A 324 -4.46 -22.09 11.70
N GLY A 325 -3.31 -22.15 11.03
CA GLY A 325 -3.00 -21.31 9.87
C GLY A 325 -3.40 -21.96 8.54
N ASP A 326 -3.74 -21.14 7.57
CA ASP A 326 -4.05 -21.59 6.21
C ASP A 326 -2.75 -21.92 5.44
N ARG A 327 -2.30 -23.15 5.60
CA ARG A 327 -1.06 -23.64 4.96
C ARG A 327 -1.15 -23.60 3.43
N ALA A 328 -2.31 -23.94 2.86
CA ALA A 328 -2.49 -23.94 1.41
C ALA A 328 -2.31 -22.54 0.82
N PHE A 329 -2.81 -21.51 1.52
CA PHE A 329 -2.54 -20.10 1.17
C PHE A 329 -1.04 -19.81 1.22
N LEU A 330 -0.36 -20.18 2.31
CA LEU A 330 1.07 -19.89 2.48
C LEU A 330 1.93 -20.56 1.41
N GLU A 331 1.68 -21.84 1.09
CA GLU A 331 2.34 -22.55 0.00
C GLU A 331 2.09 -21.90 -1.36
N ARG A 332 0.85 -21.56 -1.66
CA ARG A 332 0.47 -20.91 -2.92
C ARG A 332 1.20 -19.58 -3.15
N VAL A 333 1.26 -18.74 -2.12
CA VAL A 333 1.98 -17.46 -2.19
C VAL A 333 3.49 -17.71 -2.33
N PHE A 334 4.03 -18.64 -1.54
CA PHE A 334 5.45 -18.98 -1.58
C PHE A 334 5.91 -19.42 -2.97
N GLN A 335 5.19 -20.33 -3.63
CA GLN A 335 5.52 -20.83 -4.96
C GLN A 335 5.58 -19.71 -5.99
N LYS A 336 4.63 -18.77 -5.94
CA LYS A 336 4.62 -17.63 -6.85
C LYS A 336 5.70 -16.60 -6.53
N LEU A 337 6.00 -16.38 -5.26
CA LEU A 337 7.08 -15.48 -4.83
C LEU A 337 8.48 -16.00 -5.22
N LEU A 338 8.67 -17.29 -5.47
CA LEU A 338 9.92 -17.80 -6.03
C LEU A 338 10.25 -17.16 -7.38
N LEU A 339 9.26 -16.92 -8.22
CA LEU A 339 9.44 -16.23 -9.51
C LEU A 339 9.84 -14.77 -9.30
N ASN A 340 9.14 -14.09 -8.40
CA ASN A 340 9.45 -12.69 -8.07
C ASN A 340 10.83 -12.56 -7.41
N PHE A 341 11.20 -13.45 -6.51
CA PHE A 341 12.53 -13.47 -5.91
C PHE A 341 13.63 -13.65 -6.96
N THR A 342 13.42 -14.56 -7.92
CA THR A 342 14.37 -14.78 -9.01
C THR A 342 14.52 -13.53 -9.89
N TRP A 343 13.43 -12.83 -10.18
CA TRP A 343 13.48 -11.56 -10.90
C TRP A 343 14.34 -10.52 -10.15
N TRP A 344 14.16 -10.38 -8.84
CA TRP A 344 14.96 -9.48 -8.01
C TRP A 344 16.43 -9.86 -7.98
N VAL A 345 16.75 -11.15 -7.82
CA VAL A 345 18.15 -11.64 -7.81
C VAL A 345 18.87 -11.32 -9.12
N ASN A 346 18.15 -11.24 -10.25
CA ASN A 346 18.71 -10.86 -11.54
C ASN A 346 18.94 -9.35 -11.69
N ARG A 347 18.53 -8.53 -10.74
CA ARG A 347 18.79 -7.07 -10.67
C ARG A 347 19.99 -6.72 -9.79
N LYS A 348 20.94 -7.60 -9.67
CA LYS A 348 22.23 -7.32 -9.04
C LYS A 348 23.02 -6.28 -9.84
N ASP A 349 24.03 -5.72 -9.17
CA ASP A 349 25.04 -4.91 -9.83
C ASP A 349 25.72 -5.65 -11.00
N ALA A 350 26.31 -4.90 -11.92
CA ALA A 350 26.96 -5.47 -13.11
C ALA A 350 28.13 -6.40 -12.77
N GLU A 351 28.74 -6.24 -11.59
CA GLU A 351 29.89 -7.00 -11.11
C GLU A 351 29.48 -8.26 -10.31
N GLY A 352 28.19 -8.41 -10.02
CA GLY A 352 27.66 -9.59 -9.31
C GLY A 352 28.02 -9.65 -7.83
N MET A 353 28.32 -8.53 -7.21
CA MET A 353 28.78 -8.40 -5.81
C MET A 353 27.67 -8.53 -4.78
N ASN A 354 26.43 -8.79 -5.20
CA ASN A 354 25.21 -8.89 -4.38
C ASN A 354 24.75 -7.57 -3.73
N VAL A 355 25.06 -6.46 -4.33
CA VAL A 355 24.41 -5.17 -4.13
C VAL A 355 23.25 -5.06 -5.10
N PHE A 356 22.15 -4.45 -4.71
CA PHE A 356 20.93 -4.40 -5.51
C PHE A 356 20.56 -2.96 -5.86
N GLN A 357 20.15 -2.77 -7.10
CA GLN A 357 19.62 -1.52 -7.61
C GLN A 357 18.10 -1.67 -7.70
N GLY A 358 17.39 -1.06 -6.77
CA GLY A 358 15.92 -1.10 -6.73
C GLY A 358 15.27 -0.05 -7.63
N GLY A 359 16.01 0.98 -8.02
CA GLY A 359 15.43 2.13 -8.72
C GLY A 359 14.50 2.93 -7.80
N PHE A 360 13.27 3.14 -8.23
CA PHE A 360 12.26 3.97 -7.55
C PHE A 360 11.93 3.53 -6.12
N LEU A 361 11.62 2.27 -5.89
CA LEU A 361 11.30 1.66 -4.59
C LEU A 361 10.15 2.34 -3.80
N GLY A 362 9.27 3.08 -4.45
CA GLY A 362 8.17 3.78 -3.78
C GLY A 362 8.60 4.90 -2.82
N LEU A 363 9.86 5.33 -2.87
CA LEU A 363 10.43 6.38 -2.03
C LEU A 363 10.71 7.64 -2.87
N ASP A 364 9.67 8.35 -3.26
CA ASP A 364 9.66 9.34 -4.32
C ASP A 364 10.84 10.32 -4.29
N ASN A 365 10.83 11.31 -3.43
CA ASN A 365 11.83 12.37 -3.41
C ASN A 365 12.89 12.22 -2.30
N ILE A 366 13.15 11.01 -1.82
CA ILE A 366 14.00 10.78 -0.65
C ILE A 366 15.49 11.11 -0.87
N GLY A 367 15.96 11.02 -2.10
CA GLY A 367 17.34 11.25 -2.48
C GLY A 367 17.59 12.55 -3.23
N VAL A 368 18.78 12.67 -3.80
CA VAL A 368 19.19 13.83 -4.64
C VAL A 368 18.74 13.69 -6.09
N PHE A 369 18.49 12.46 -6.55
CA PHE A 369 18.10 12.14 -7.92
C PHE A 369 16.72 11.51 -7.96
N ASP A 370 16.04 11.66 -9.09
CA ASP A 370 14.90 10.85 -9.46
C ASP A 370 15.37 9.41 -9.73
N ARG A 371 14.92 8.47 -8.92
CA ARG A 371 15.32 7.06 -9.00
C ARG A 371 14.68 6.32 -10.19
N SER A 372 13.63 6.88 -10.79
CA SER A 372 12.98 6.34 -11.99
C SER A 372 13.65 6.78 -13.28
N ALA A 373 14.60 7.74 -13.22
CA ALA A 373 15.24 8.33 -14.36
C ALA A 373 16.74 7.95 -14.44
N PRO A 374 17.36 8.00 -15.64
CA PRO A 374 18.81 7.87 -15.79
C PRO A 374 19.56 8.91 -14.95
N LEU A 375 20.65 8.50 -14.30
CA LEU A 375 21.43 9.40 -13.46
C LEU A 375 22.07 10.53 -14.28
N PRO A 376 22.00 11.79 -13.81
CA PRO A 376 22.59 12.93 -14.51
C PRO A 376 24.13 12.85 -14.68
N ALA A 377 24.80 12.11 -13.77
CA ALA A 377 26.24 11.86 -13.84
C ALA A 377 26.59 10.72 -14.81
N GLY A 378 25.62 9.98 -15.32
CA GLY A 378 25.85 8.64 -15.85
C GLY A 378 26.28 7.68 -14.72
N GLY A 379 26.74 6.49 -15.07
CA GLY A 379 27.12 5.48 -14.08
C GLY A 379 25.91 4.81 -13.43
N HIS A 380 26.05 4.41 -12.16
CA HIS A 380 24.99 3.72 -11.43
C HIS A 380 24.99 4.08 -9.94
N LEU A 381 23.89 3.76 -9.26
CA LEU A 381 23.71 3.97 -7.83
C LEU A 381 23.60 2.62 -7.12
N GLU A 382 24.53 2.35 -6.21
CA GLU A 382 24.41 1.25 -5.27
C GLU A 382 23.50 1.68 -4.12
N GLN A 383 22.36 1.02 -4.02
CA GLN A 383 21.32 1.41 -3.07
C GLN A 383 21.42 0.61 -1.78
N SER A 384 21.59 1.33 -0.66
CA SER A 384 21.58 0.75 0.67
C SER A 384 20.20 0.16 1.02
N ASP A 385 19.13 0.87 0.70
CA ASP A 385 17.77 0.37 0.91
C ASP A 385 17.42 -0.79 -0.03
N GLY A 386 17.72 -0.69 -1.32
CA GLY A 386 17.48 -1.78 -2.29
C GLY A 386 18.12 -3.08 -1.85
N THR A 387 19.39 -3.01 -1.42
CA THR A 387 20.14 -4.16 -0.91
C THR A 387 19.56 -4.70 0.40
N SER A 388 19.17 -3.80 1.32
CA SER A 388 18.56 -4.17 2.61
C SER A 388 17.18 -4.79 2.45
N TRP A 389 16.36 -4.29 1.52
CA TRP A 389 15.06 -4.89 1.19
C TRP A 389 15.22 -6.32 0.66
N MET A 390 16.25 -6.58 -0.13
CA MET A 390 16.54 -7.95 -0.59
C MET A 390 17.04 -8.86 0.53
N ALA A 391 17.81 -8.33 1.49
CA ALA A 391 18.16 -9.07 2.70
C ALA A 391 16.90 -9.43 3.52
N MET A 392 15.99 -8.46 3.76
CA MET A 392 14.72 -8.70 4.43
C MET A 392 13.86 -9.72 3.67
N TYR A 393 13.78 -9.60 2.34
CA TYR A 393 13.02 -10.54 1.51
C TYR A 393 13.55 -11.97 1.62
N SER A 394 14.88 -12.13 1.58
CA SER A 394 15.52 -13.43 1.80
C SER A 394 15.15 -14.03 3.16
N LEU A 395 15.17 -13.23 4.22
CA LEU A 395 14.79 -13.67 5.56
C LEU A 395 13.29 -13.98 5.69
N ASN A 396 12.42 -13.24 5.02
CA ASN A 396 10.98 -13.52 5.01
C ASN A 396 10.67 -14.82 4.25
N MET A 397 11.32 -15.06 3.11
CA MET A 397 11.20 -16.30 2.36
C MET A 397 11.77 -17.49 3.14
N LEU A 398 12.90 -17.30 3.85
CA LEU A 398 13.44 -18.28 4.80
C LEU A 398 12.42 -18.64 5.88
N ALA A 399 11.78 -17.62 6.49
CA ALA A 399 10.80 -17.84 7.55
C ALA A 399 9.57 -18.62 7.05
N ILE A 400 9.08 -18.32 5.84
CA ILE A 400 7.99 -19.09 5.22
C ILE A 400 8.45 -20.54 4.93
N ALA A 401 9.63 -20.71 4.33
CA ALA A 401 10.17 -22.04 4.05
C ALA A 401 10.34 -22.88 5.33
N THR A 402 10.81 -22.26 6.42
CA THR A 402 10.92 -22.91 7.74
C THR A 402 9.56 -23.34 8.28
N GLU A 403 8.53 -22.51 8.13
CA GLU A 403 7.16 -22.87 8.55
C GLU A 403 6.62 -24.06 7.73
N LEU A 404 6.85 -24.03 6.42
CA LEU A 404 6.41 -25.10 5.51
C LEU A 404 7.22 -26.40 5.72
N ALA A 405 8.48 -26.30 6.09
CA ALA A 405 9.35 -27.47 6.35
C ALA A 405 8.90 -28.32 7.54
N ARG A 406 8.11 -27.77 8.48
CA ARG A 406 7.55 -28.52 9.63
C ARG A 406 6.76 -29.77 9.21
N GLU A 407 6.11 -29.72 8.04
CA GLU A 407 5.32 -30.84 7.53
C GLU A 407 5.89 -31.45 6.24
N ASN A 408 6.70 -30.70 5.50
CA ASN A 408 7.29 -31.17 4.25
C ASN A 408 8.79 -30.84 4.18
N PRO A 409 9.68 -31.83 4.41
CA PRO A 409 11.13 -31.63 4.40
C PRO A 409 11.70 -31.08 3.09
N ALA A 410 10.98 -31.17 1.98
CA ALA A 410 11.45 -30.60 0.71
C ALA A 410 11.70 -29.06 0.79
N TYR A 411 11.08 -28.39 1.75
CA TYR A 411 11.29 -26.96 1.96
C TYR A 411 12.60 -26.62 2.70
N GLU A 412 13.30 -27.60 3.29
CA GLU A 412 14.63 -27.38 3.92
C GLU A 412 15.68 -26.92 2.90
N ASP A 413 15.69 -27.53 1.71
CA ASP A 413 16.64 -27.17 0.66
C ASP A 413 16.41 -25.72 0.18
N VAL A 414 15.13 -25.33 0.08
CA VAL A 414 14.76 -23.96 -0.33
C VAL A 414 15.07 -22.96 0.79
N ALA A 415 14.86 -23.35 2.06
CA ALA A 415 15.28 -22.55 3.22
C ALA A 415 16.79 -22.27 3.19
N SER A 416 17.61 -23.30 2.92
CA SER A 416 19.06 -23.17 2.77
C SER A 416 19.44 -22.17 1.68
N LYS A 417 18.75 -22.17 0.54
CA LYS A 417 18.98 -21.22 -0.56
C LYS A 417 18.76 -19.77 -0.11
N PHE A 418 17.66 -19.46 0.56
CA PHE A 418 17.38 -18.09 1.02
C PHE A 418 18.35 -17.63 2.10
N TRP A 419 18.75 -18.53 2.97
CA TRP A 419 19.77 -18.26 3.96
C TRP A 419 21.13 -17.94 3.31
N GLU A 420 21.56 -18.67 2.29
CA GLU A 420 22.78 -18.40 1.55
C GLU A 420 22.72 -17.05 0.80
N HIS A 421 21.58 -16.70 0.20
CA HIS A 421 21.39 -15.36 -0.39
C HIS A 421 21.55 -14.27 0.65
N PHE A 422 20.94 -14.46 1.84
CA PHE A 422 21.09 -13.50 2.93
C PHE A 422 22.55 -13.33 3.36
N LEU A 423 23.31 -14.43 3.50
CA LEU A 423 24.75 -14.34 3.84
C LEU A 423 25.55 -13.52 2.84
N ASN A 424 25.32 -13.72 1.55
CA ASN A 424 26.03 -12.98 0.50
C ASN A 424 25.67 -11.48 0.54
N ILE A 425 24.41 -11.14 0.78
CA ILE A 425 23.97 -9.75 0.90
C ILE A 425 24.55 -9.10 2.16
N ALA A 426 24.50 -9.78 3.29
CA ALA A 426 25.08 -9.28 4.54
C ALA A 426 26.60 -9.05 4.43
N HIS A 427 27.30 -9.91 3.72
CA HIS A 427 28.73 -9.75 3.41
C HIS A 427 28.97 -8.49 2.56
N ALA A 428 28.19 -8.31 1.48
CA ALA A 428 28.30 -7.13 0.62
C ALA A 428 28.06 -5.82 1.39
N MET A 429 27.02 -5.77 2.22
CA MET A 429 26.68 -4.58 3.01
C MET A 429 27.68 -4.26 4.13
N SER A 430 28.47 -5.24 4.55
CA SER A 430 29.47 -5.07 5.62
C SER A 430 30.85 -4.64 5.12
N GLY A 431 30.98 -4.27 3.84
CA GLY A 431 32.27 -3.93 3.22
C GLY A 431 33.13 -5.16 2.92
N GLY A 432 32.52 -6.33 2.79
CA GLY A 432 33.19 -7.58 2.49
C GLY A 432 33.83 -7.60 1.11
N ARG A 433 35.13 -7.97 1.05
CA ARG A 433 35.85 -8.12 -0.20
C ARG A 433 35.75 -9.55 -0.70
N LEU A 434 34.94 -9.78 -1.75
CA LEU A 434 34.96 -11.04 -2.48
C LEU A 434 36.16 -11.00 -3.46
N HIS A 435 37.06 -11.96 -3.35
CA HIS A 435 38.19 -12.19 -4.29
C HIS A 435 39.20 -11.02 -4.45
N GLY A 436 39.43 -10.23 -3.40
CA GLY A 436 40.51 -9.22 -3.42
C GLY A 436 40.14 -7.89 -4.13
N GLY A 437 38.88 -7.71 -4.52
CA GLY A 437 38.39 -6.45 -5.07
C GLY A 437 38.21 -5.36 -4.00
N GLU A 438 37.97 -4.13 -4.43
CA GLU A 438 37.55 -3.06 -3.53
C GLU A 438 36.13 -3.36 -3.00
N GLY A 439 35.92 -3.29 -1.67
CA GLY A 439 34.62 -3.54 -1.06
C GLY A 439 33.60 -2.41 -1.37
N HIS A 440 32.33 -2.72 -1.34
CA HIS A 440 31.26 -1.73 -1.43
C HIS A 440 31.04 -1.14 -0.03
N ASP A 441 31.37 0.14 0.15
CA ASP A 441 31.27 0.81 1.44
C ASP A 441 29.90 1.51 1.59
N LEU A 442 28.81 0.73 1.64
CA LEU A 442 27.49 1.25 2.01
C LEU A 442 27.45 1.69 3.48
N TRP A 443 28.32 1.14 4.33
CA TRP A 443 28.47 1.52 5.72
C TRP A 443 29.58 2.58 5.87
N ASP A 444 29.24 3.74 6.43
CA ASP A 444 30.20 4.78 6.79
C ASP A 444 30.67 4.59 8.24
N GLU A 445 31.94 4.22 8.42
CA GLU A 445 32.52 4.02 9.76
C GLU A 445 32.63 5.30 10.57
N GLY A 446 32.78 6.46 9.93
CA GLY A 446 32.83 7.75 10.63
C GLY A 446 31.49 8.12 11.23
N ASP A 447 30.44 8.09 10.42
CA ASP A 447 29.10 8.48 10.81
C ASP A 447 28.34 7.37 11.57
N GLY A 448 28.75 6.10 11.42
CA GLY A 448 28.02 4.95 11.98
C GLY A 448 26.64 4.77 11.36
N PHE A 449 26.55 4.95 10.05
CA PHE A 449 25.30 4.96 9.32
C PHE A 449 25.47 4.38 7.91
N PHE A 450 24.39 3.94 7.26
CA PHE A 450 24.42 3.44 5.89
C PHE A 450 23.99 4.53 4.90
N TYR A 451 24.65 4.54 3.74
CA TYR A 451 24.37 5.48 2.65
C TYR A 451 24.39 4.78 1.29
N ASP A 452 23.68 5.36 0.34
CA ASP A 452 23.84 5.02 -1.08
C ASP A 452 25.22 5.49 -1.59
N VAL A 453 25.76 4.79 -2.58
CA VAL A 453 27.05 5.14 -3.21
C VAL A 453 26.84 5.37 -4.70
N LEU A 454 27.18 6.57 -5.17
CA LEU A 454 27.19 6.91 -6.59
C LEU A 454 28.51 6.46 -7.21
N HIS A 455 28.42 5.64 -8.25
CA HIS A 455 29.55 5.25 -9.09
C HIS A 455 29.49 6.04 -10.40
N ALA A 456 30.44 6.94 -10.59
CA ALA A 456 30.58 7.71 -11.82
C ALA A 456 31.31 6.91 -12.92
N PRO A 457 31.11 7.25 -14.21
CA PRO A 457 31.77 6.55 -15.32
C PRO A 457 33.29 6.59 -15.31
N ASP A 458 33.90 7.56 -14.61
CA ASP A 458 35.33 7.71 -14.43
C ASP A 458 35.92 6.81 -13.31
N GLY A 459 35.08 6.01 -12.66
CA GLY A 459 35.44 5.15 -11.54
C GLY A 459 35.36 5.84 -10.16
N THR A 460 35.04 7.13 -10.11
CA THR A 460 34.87 7.84 -8.84
C THR A 460 33.65 7.29 -8.06
N ARG A 461 33.86 7.03 -6.77
CA ARG A 461 32.81 6.58 -5.82
C ARG A 461 32.50 7.71 -4.84
N THR A 462 31.23 8.06 -4.72
CA THR A 462 30.79 9.15 -3.85
C THR A 462 29.66 8.67 -2.93
N PRO A 463 29.89 8.53 -1.62
CA PRO A 463 28.82 8.27 -0.66
C PRO A 463 27.84 9.45 -0.63
N LEU A 464 26.55 9.16 -0.82
CA LEU A 464 25.49 10.15 -0.74
C LEU A 464 25.03 10.27 0.71
N ARG A 465 25.70 11.12 1.51
CA ARG A 465 25.45 11.25 2.96
C ARG A 465 24.16 11.99 3.28
N VAL A 466 23.06 11.52 2.70
CA VAL A 466 21.71 11.95 3.06
C VAL A 466 21.22 11.08 4.23
N ARG A 467 21.07 11.67 5.41
CA ARG A 467 20.50 10.97 6.56
C ARG A 467 19.02 10.81 6.39
N SER A 468 18.60 9.66 5.89
CA SER A 468 17.22 9.31 5.58
C SER A 468 16.89 7.88 6.01
N LEU A 469 15.63 7.48 5.85
CA LEU A 469 15.18 6.10 6.06
C LEU A 469 15.99 5.08 5.27
N VAL A 470 16.57 5.46 4.12
CA VAL A 470 17.46 4.59 3.33
C VAL A 470 18.52 3.93 4.21
N GLY A 471 19.14 4.69 5.10
CA GLY A 471 20.17 4.18 6.02
C GLY A 471 19.61 3.47 7.28
N LEU A 472 18.30 3.47 7.49
CA LEU A 472 17.62 2.73 8.57
C LEU A 472 17.00 1.41 8.09
N ILE A 473 16.79 1.23 6.79
CA ILE A 473 16.22 -0.01 6.22
C ILE A 473 17.04 -1.26 6.57
N PRO A 474 18.40 -1.22 6.72
CA PRO A 474 19.17 -2.38 7.18
C PRO A 474 18.71 -2.97 8.52
N LEU A 475 18.07 -2.17 9.40
CA LEU A 475 17.45 -2.67 10.65
C LEU A 475 16.35 -3.71 10.40
N LEU A 476 15.65 -3.62 9.26
CA LEU A 476 14.51 -4.48 8.94
C LEU A 476 14.94 -5.89 8.54
N ALA A 477 16.19 -6.06 8.09
CA ALA A 477 16.75 -7.35 7.75
C ALA A 477 17.21 -8.10 9.01
N VAL A 478 16.23 -8.54 9.80
CA VAL A 478 16.44 -9.25 11.05
C VAL A 478 15.46 -10.42 11.20
N GLN A 479 15.97 -11.60 11.61
CA GLN A 479 15.17 -12.81 11.88
C GLN A 479 15.81 -13.62 12.99
N THR A 480 14.98 -14.16 13.89
CA THR A 480 15.40 -15.14 14.89
C THR A 480 15.14 -16.56 14.40
N LEU A 481 16.05 -17.45 14.69
CA LEU A 481 15.87 -18.89 14.51
C LEU A 481 15.68 -19.53 15.89
N GLU A 482 14.52 -20.14 16.08
CA GLU A 482 14.18 -20.85 17.33
C GLU A 482 14.92 -22.20 17.38
N PRO A 483 15.39 -22.66 18.55
CA PRO A 483 16.07 -23.95 18.68
C PRO A 483 15.26 -25.11 18.14
N GLU A 484 13.96 -25.16 18.43
CA GLU A 484 13.05 -26.23 18.01
C GLU A 484 12.95 -26.31 16.47
N ALA A 485 12.97 -25.19 15.77
CA ALA A 485 12.97 -25.17 14.31
C ALA A 485 14.29 -25.71 13.74
N LEU A 486 15.42 -25.41 14.39
CA LEU A 486 16.73 -25.95 14.00
C LEU A 486 16.86 -27.44 14.26
N GLU A 487 16.25 -27.95 15.32
CA GLU A 487 16.21 -29.38 15.63
C GLU A 487 15.35 -30.15 14.61
N GLN A 488 14.22 -29.58 14.19
CA GLN A 488 13.33 -30.20 13.21
C GLN A 488 13.91 -30.25 11.80
N MET A 489 14.76 -29.27 11.43
CA MET A 489 15.38 -29.16 10.11
C MET A 489 16.85 -29.60 10.14
N GLU A 490 17.08 -30.89 10.19
CA GLU A 490 18.44 -31.45 10.29
C GLU A 490 19.33 -31.10 9.07
N GLY A 491 18.78 -31.15 7.88
CA GLY A 491 19.47 -30.82 6.63
C GLY A 491 19.95 -29.38 6.61
N PHE A 492 19.05 -28.44 6.92
CA PHE A 492 19.35 -27.02 7.05
C PHE A 492 20.40 -26.75 8.15
N SER A 493 20.24 -27.33 9.33
CA SER A 493 21.14 -27.15 10.47
C SER A 493 22.55 -27.67 10.19
N ARG A 494 22.68 -28.81 9.47
CA ARG A 494 23.97 -29.36 9.01
C ARG A 494 24.64 -28.40 7.99
N ARG A 495 23.88 -27.86 7.04
CA ARG A 495 24.37 -26.90 6.06
C ARG A 495 24.86 -25.62 6.73
N MET A 496 24.07 -25.07 7.66
CA MET A 496 24.42 -23.89 8.44
C MET A 496 25.75 -24.08 9.22
N ARG A 497 25.91 -25.21 9.92
CA ARG A 497 27.15 -25.54 10.63
C ARG A 497 28.35 -25.60 9.69
N TRP A 498 28.19 -26.23 8.52
CA TRP A 498 29.24 -26.31 7.51
C TRP A 498 29.71 -24.92 7.08
N PHE A 499 28.80 -23.99 6.79
CA PHE A 499 29.14 -22.60 6.43
C PHE A 499 29.86 -21.88 7.57
N VAL A 500 29.39 -22.01 8.79
CA VAL A 500 30.02 -21.38 9.97
C VAL A 500 31.47 -21.86 10.15
N GLU A 501 31.75 -23.10 9.82
CA GLU A 501 33.07 -23.72 9.94
C GLU A 501 33.98 -23.39 8.73
N HIS A 502 33.44 -23.42 7.52
CA HIS A 502 34.23 -23.39 6.29
C HIS A 502 34.18 -22.06 5.53
N ARG A 503 33.19 -21.20 5.82
CA ARG A 503 33.00 -19.89 5.17
C ARG A 503 32.90 -18.76 6.22
N PRO A 504 33.95 -18.58 7.06
CA PRO A 504 33.97 -17.50 8.05
C PRO A 504 33.98 -16.11 7.41
N ASP A 505 34.42 -16.01 6.15
CA ASP A 505 34.34 -14.80 5.31
C ASP A 505 32.90 -14.30 5.17
N LEU A 506 31.95 -15.18 4.93
CA LEU A 506 30.54 -14.84 4.80
C LEU A 506 29.84 -14.75 6.17
N THR A 507 30.05 -15.72 7.03
CA THR A 507 29.33 -15.84 8.30
C THR A 507 29.81 -14.88 9.38
N GLY A 508 31.06 -14.35 9.24
CA GLY A 508 31.61 -13.34 10.15
C GLY A 508 30.91 -11.99 10.09
N ASN A 509 30.20 -11.72 9.00
CA ASN A 509 29.47 -10.46 8.77
C ASN A 509 28.00 -10.55 9.17
N VAL A 510 27.53 -11.73 9.61
CA VAL A 510 26.16 -11.91 10.08
C VAL A 510 26.15 -11.94 11.60
N ALA A 511 25.35 -11.08 12.18
CA ALA A 511 25.27 -10.93 13.62
C ALA A 511 24.88 -12.25 14.30
N CYS A 512 25.67 -12.61 15.32
CA CYS A 512 25.28 -13.59 16.36
C CYS A 512 24.89 -15.00 15.89
N MET A 513 25.35 -15.45 14.72
CA MET A 513 25.12 -16.83 14.28
C MET A 513 25.80 -17.86 15.17
N ARG A 514 26.99 -17.53 15.70
CA ARG A 514 27.79 -18.44 16.56
C ARG A 514 27.38 -18.38 18.00
N THR A 515 26.92 -17.21 18.47
CA THR A 515 26.57 -16.97 19.87
C THR A 515 25.08 -17.14 20.06
N PRO A 516 24.62 -18.05 20.95
CA PRO A 516 23.21 -18.13 21.30
C PRO A 516 22.79 -16.89 22.11
N GLY A 517 21.60 -16.38 21.82
CA GLY A 517 20.99 -15.31 22.56
C GLY A 517 20.04 -15.80 23.64
N HIS A 518 19.10 -14.96 24.04
CA HIS A 518 18.08 -15.33 25.03
C HIS A 518 17.31 -16.58 24.58
N ARG A 519 17.23 -17.59 25.46
CA ARG A 519 16.63 -18.91 25.20
C ARG A 519 17.27 -19.66 24.02
N GLU A 520 18.57 -19.63 23.90
CA GLU A 520 19.36 -20.37 22.90
C GLU A 520 19.07 -20.02 21.42
N ARG A 521 18.37 -18.91 21.16
CA ARG A 521 18.05 -18.44 19.80
C ARG A 521 19.28 -18.04 19.03
N ARG A 522 19.22 -18.14 17.70
CA ARG A 522 20.20 -17.57 16.79
C ARG A 522 19.61 -16.32 16.12
N LEU A 523 20.47 -15.36 15.81
CA LEU A 523 20.09 -14.14 15.11
C LEU A 523 20.71 -14.10 13.72
N LEU A 524 19.88 -13.81 12.74
CA LEU A 524 20.28 -13.43 11.39
C LEU A 524 19.97 -11.94 11.23
N ALA A 525 21.01 -11.12 11.17
CA ALA A 525 20.88 -9.68 10.97
C ALA A 525 22.12 -9.13 10.28
N ILE A 526 21.98 -8.02 9.55
CA ILE A 526 23.09 -7.29 8.93
C ILE A 526 23.93 -6.58 9.99
N LEU A 527 23.24 -6.00 11.01
CA LEU A 527 23.90 -5.21 12.05
C LEU A 527 24.36 -6.11 13.20
N ASP A 528 25.64 -6.09 13.47
CA ASP A 528 26.20 -6.59 14.73
C ASP A 528 25.79 -5.66 15.90
N PRO A 529 26.02 -6.08 17.18
CA PRO A 529 25.59 -5.28 18.33
C PRO A 529 26.17 -3.87 18.39
N ASP A 530 27.39 -3.65 17.90
CA ASP A 530 28.03 -2.34 17.93
C ASP A 530 27.48 -1.40 16.85
N ARG A 531 27.33 -1.91 15.62
CA ARG A 531 26.66 -1.18 14.53
C ARG A 531 25.21 -0.89 14.87
N LEU A 532 24.52 -1.85 15.49
CA LEU A 532 23.14 -1.65 15.96
C LEU A 532 23.04 -0.48 16.92
N ARG A 533 23.94 -0.40 17.94
CA ARG A 533 23.94 0.74 18.88
C ARG A 533 24.21 2.07 18.17
N ARG A 534 25.12 2.08 17.19
CA ARG A 534 25.47 3.31 16.46
C ARG A 534 24.29 3.81 15.60
N VAL A 535 23.63 2.94 14.88
CA VAL A 535 22.43 3.29 14.09
C VAL A 535 21.30 3.74 14.99
N LEU A 536 21.03 3.02 16.10
CA LEU A 536 19.99 3.38 17.05
C LEU A 536 20.26 4.72 17.73
N ARG A 537 21.51 5.05 18.03
CA ARG A 537 21.87 6.37 18.56
C ARG A 537 21.45 7.51 17.65
N VAL A 538 21.59 7.34 16.33
CA VAL A 538 21.15 8.33 15.33
C VAL A 538 19.61 8.30 15.20
N MET A 539 19.02 7.11 15.13
CA MET A 539 17.57 6.96 14.97
C MET A 539 16.76 7.53 16.15
N LEU A 540 17.29 7.39 17.36
CA LEU A 540 16.63 7.80 18.62
C LEU A 540 17.02 9.22 19.09
N ASP A 541 17.74 9.97 18.26
CA ASP A 541 18.09 11.37 18.52
C ASP A 541 16.96 12.29 18.03
N GLU A 542 16.44 13.14 18.94
CA GLU A 542 15.39 14.11 18.63
C GLU A 542 15.82 15.19 17.63
N GLN A 543 17.13 15.49 17.58
CA GLN A 543 17.71 16.41 16.58
C GLN A 543 17.83 15.77 15.20
N GLU A 544 17.73 14.45 15.13
CA GLU A 544 17.82 13.66 13.90
C GLU A 544 16.44 13.09 13.51
N PHE A 545 16.18 11.83 13.85
CA PHE A 545 15.00 11.10 13.35
C PHE A 545 13.84 11.01 14.35
N LEU A 546 14.11 11.01 15.66
CA LEU A 546 13.05 10.82 16.64
C LEU A 546 12.16 12.07 16.72
N SER A 547 10.85 11.87 16.59
CA SER A 547 9.85 12.91 16.80
C SER A 547 8.80 12.43 17.82
N PRO A 548 7.95 13.33 18.37
CA PRO A 548 6.84 12.91 19.22
C PRO A 548 5.84 11.94 18.57
N TYR A 549 5.91 11.78 17.24
CA TYR A 549 4.96 10.98 16.46
C TYR A 549 5.59 9.73 15.81
N GLY A 550 6.90 9.54 15.96
CA GLY A 550 7.65 8.43 15.37
C GLY A 550 8.92 8.88 14.64
N ILE A 551 9.49 7.98 13.86
CA ILE A 551 10.74 8.19 13.13
C ILE A 551 10.47 8.91 11.81
N ARG A 552 11.16 10.04 11.60
CA ARG A 552 11.05 10.87 10.39
C ARG A 552 11.66 10.18 9.18
N ALA A 553 11.14 10.46 7.99
CA ALA A 553 11.66 9.91 6.73
C ALA A 553 13.06 10.46 6.37
N ILE A 554 13.34 11.71 6.70
CA ILE A 554 14.67 12.34 6.64
C ILE A 554 14.98 12.98 7.98
N SER A 555 16.25 12.95 8.37
CA SER A 555 16.74 13.59 9.59
C SER A 555 16.48 15.10 9.61
N ALA A 556 16.02 15.61 10.74
CA ALA A 556 15.80 17.05 10.95
C ALA A 556 17.07 17.89 10.84
N ILE A 557 18.27 17.28 10.93
CA ILE A 557 19.56 17.96 10.73
C ILE A 557 19.63 18.65 9.36
N HIS A 558 18.97 18.09 8.34
CA HIS A 558 18.92 18.64 7.00
C HIS A 558 18.09 19.93 6.86
N ARG A 559 17.46 20.40 7.93
CA ARG A 559 16.83 21.72 8.01
C ARG A 559 17.90 22.82 7.94
N ASP A 560 18.91 22.70 8.80
CA ASP A 560 19.97 23.71 8.96
C ASP A 560 21.23 23.36 8.16
N HIS A 561 21.43 22.07 7.87
CA HIS A 561 22.53 21.51 7.10
C HIS A 561 22.04 20.70 5.90
N PRO A 562 21.47 21.34 4.86
CA PRO A 562 21.02 20.63 3.65
C PRO A 562 22.17 19.86 3.01
N TYR A 563 21.89 18.63 2.58
CA TYR A 563 22.84 17.90 1.76
C TYR A 563 22.93 18.53 0.36
N ARG A 564 24.14 18.70 -0.17
CA ARG A 564 24.39 19.30 -1.48
C ARG A 564 25.38 18.44 -2.27
N LEU A 565 25.06 18.23 -3.55
CA LEU A 565 25.90 17.51 -4.49
C LEU A 565 25.97 18.29 -5.81
N ASN A 566 27.18 18.57 -6.31
CA ASN A 566 27.38 19.16 -7.62
C ASN A 566 27.71 18.09 -8.66
N VAL A 567 26.89 17.98 -9.69
CA VAL A 567 27.12 17.06 -10.81
C VAL A 567 27.04 17.85 -12.11
N ASN A 568 28.09 17.82 -12.90
CA ASN A 568 28.16 18.49 -14.20
C ASN A 568 27.74 19.97 -14.16
N GLY A 569 28.07 20.68 -13.06
CA GLY A 569 27.74 22.10 -12.88
C GLY A 569 26.33 22.37 -12.36
N THR A 570 25.52 21.34 -12.11
CA THR A 570 24.20 21.45 -11.50
C THR A 570 24.27 21.06 -10.02
N GLU A 571 23.76 21.93 -9.13
CA GLU A 571 23.64 21.63 -7.71
C GLU A 571 22.33 20.85 -7.45
N TYR A 572 22.46 19.67 -6.85
CA TYR A 572 21.36 18.87 -6.31
C TYR A 572 21.32 19.04 -4.80
N ARG A 573 20.11 19.17 -4.24
CA ARG A 573 19.94 19.50 -2.82
C ARG A 573 18.85 18.64 -2.19
N VAL A 574 19.09 18.20 -0.95
CA VAL A 574 18.08 17.56 -0.09
C VAL A 574 17.95 18.35 1.21
N THR A 575 16.72 18.73 1.56
CA THR A 575 16.35 19.47 2.76
C THR A 575 15.33 18.67 3.58
N TYR A 576 15.20 19.00 4.87
CA TYR A 576 14.11 18.49 5.71
C TYR A 576 12.83 19.28 5.42
N GLU A 577 11.79 18.60 4.95
CA GLU A 577 10.51 19.17 4.54
C GLU A 577 9.35 18.38 5.18
N PRO A 578 8.93 18.72 6.43
CA PRO A 578 7.96 17.90 7.17
C PRO A 578 6.51 18.02 6.71
N ALA A 579 6.23 18.93 5.76
CA ALA A 579 4.91 19.14 5.17
C ALA A 579 4.94 18.88 3.65
N GLU A 580 4.40 19.76 2.84
CA GLU A 580 4.41 19.65 1.38
C GLU A 580 5.83 19.71 0.81
N SER A 581 6.08 18.93 -0.25
CA SER A 581 7.36 18.98 -0.97
C SER A 581 7.53 20.32 -1.69
N SER A 582 8.72 20.90 -1.59
CA SER A 582 9.13 22.09 -2.34
C SER A 582 9.81 21.78 -3.67
N THR A 583 9.99 20.48 -4.00
CA THR A 583 10.67 20.03 -5.21
C THR A 583 9.69 19.49 -6.24
N GLY A 584 10.03 19.62 -7.54
CA GLY A 584 9.27 19.01 -8.64
C GLY A 584 9.59 17.54 -8.89
N LEU A 585 10.47 16.93 -8.08
CA LEU A 585 10.84 15.52 -8.25
C LEU A 585 9.65 14.59 -8.00
N PHE A 586 8.87 14.86 -7.03
CA PHE A 586 7.58 14.29 -6.70
C PHE A 586 7.02 15.22 -5.63
N GLY A 587 5.79 15.60 -5.74
CA GLY A 587 5.19 16.58 -4.85
C GLY A 587 4.02 16.02 -4.08
N GLY A 588 3.36 16.88 -3.33
CA GLY A 588 2.14 16.58 -2.61
C GLY A 588 2.33 15.55 -1.51
N ASN A 589 1.43 14.58 -1.47
CA ASN A 589 1.35 13.61 -0.37
C ASN A 589 2.43 12.52 -0.40
N SER A 590 3.16 12.38 -1.50
CA SER A 590 4.29 11.45 -1.62
C SER A 590 5.63 12.05 -1.16
N ASN A 591 5.60 13.01 -0.24
CA ASN A 591 6.82 13.63 0.29
C ASN A 591 7.55 12.73 1.29
N TRP A 592 8.74 12.24 0.91
CA TRP A 592 9.62 11.45 1.78
C TRP A 592 10.74 12.29 2.43
N ARG A 593 10.65 13.62 2.41
CA ARG A 593 11.69 14.53 2.96
C ARG A 593 11.41 15.01 4.38
N GLY A 594 10.61 14.30 5.18
CA GLY A 594 10.46 14.67 6.58
C GLY A 594 9.28 14.07 7.33
N PRO A 595 8.13 13.78 6.70
CA PRO A 595 6.98 13.19 7.39
C PRO A 595 7.31 11.85 8.07
N VAL A 596 6.49 11.48 9.03
CA VAL A 596 6.52 10.15 9.65
C VAL A 596 5.64 9.23 8.82
N TRP A 597 6.23 8.18 8.25
CA TRP A 597 5.51 7.18 7.46
C TRP A 597 5.21 5.95 8.32
N PHE A 598 3.95 5.73 8.63
CA PHE A 598 3.51 4.66 9.54
C PHE A 598 3.90 3.25 9.09
N PRO A 599 3.80 2.85 7.81
CA PRO A 599 4.21 1.51 7.40
C PRO A 599 5.68 1.20 7.73
N ILE A 600 6.59 2.14 7.47
CA ILE A 600 8.01 1.97 7.78
C ILE A 600 8.24 1.98 9.30
N ASN A 601 7.57 2.88 10.04
CA ASN A 601 7.65 2.89 11.50
C ASN A 601 7.15 1.57 12.11
N TYR A 602 6.08 0.98 11.54
CA TYR A 602 5.61 -0.34 11.96
C TYR A 602 6.69 -1.41 11.79
N LEU A 603 7.38 -1.44 10.65
CA LEU A 603 8.47 -2.38 10.39
C LEU A 603 9.67 -2.14 11.33
N LEU A 604 10.01 -0.88 11.63
CA LEU A 604 11.08 -0.54 12.59
C LEU A 604 10.73 -1.04 14.00
N ILE A 605 9.49 -0.84 14.46
CA ILE A 605 9.00 -1.37 15.74
C ILE A 605 9.13 -2.90 15.77
N GLU A 606 8.70 -3.57 14.70
CA GLU A 606 8.82 -5.02 14.59
C GLU A 606 10.29 -5.49 14.61
N ALA A 607 11.17 -4.77 13.93
CA ALA A 607 12.60 -5.07 13.94
C ALA A 607 13.20 -4.94 15.36
N LEU A 608 12.88 -3.87 16.09
CA LEU A 608 13.29 -3.69 17.49
C LEU A 608 12.78 -4.82 18.39
N GLN A 609 11.54 -5.26 18.19
CA GLN A 609 10.98 -6.40 18.93
C GLN A 609 11.73 -7.69 18.63
N ARG A 610 12.14 -7.95 17.38
CA ARG A 610 12.93 -9.12 16.98
C ARG A 610 14.34 -9.08 17.57
N PHE A 611 15.01 -7.93 17.56
CA PHE A 611 16.28 -7.75 18.24
C PHE A 611 16.14 -7.97 19.75
N HIS A 612 15.09 -7.44 20.38
CA HIS A 612 14.81 -7.69 21.79
C HIS A 612 14.55 -9.17 22.09
N HIS A 613 13.83 -9.86 21.21
CA HIS A 613 13.55 -11.29 21.33
C HIS A 613 14.83 -12.15 21.39
N TYR A 614 15.87 -11.73 20.70
CA TYR A 614 17.18 -12.37 20.73
C TYR A 614 18.05 -11.89 21.90
N HIS A 615 18.18 -10.56 22.11
CA HIS A 615 19.09 -10.02 23.10
C HIS A 615 18.55 -10.06 24.54
N GLY A 616 17.22 -10.07 24.73
CA GLY A 616 16.57 -9.94 26.02
C GLY A 616 16.82 -8.57 26.67
N ASP A 617 16.64 -8.50 27.98
CA ASP A 617 16.77 -7.26 28.76
C ASP A 617 18.23 -6.79 28.95
N GLY A 618 19.20 -7.64 28.63
CA GLY A 618 20.62 -7.31 28.77
C GLY A 618 21.16 -6.31 27.75
N PHE A 619 20.43 -6.07 26.66
CA PHE A 619 20.79 -5.07 25.65
C PHE A 619 19.94 -3.83 25.80
N THR A 620 20.58 -2.74 26.21
CA THR A 620 19.92 -1.44 26.39
C THR A 620 20.56 -0.36 25.51
N VAL A 621 19.76 0.63 25.18
CA VAL A 621 20.16 1.85 24.47
C VAL A 621 19.58 3.07 25.14
N GLU A 622 20.19 4.20 24.95
CA GLU A 622 19.68 5.48 25.46
C GLU A 622 18.53 5.96 24.58
N CYS A 623 17.38 6.26 25.17
CA CYS A 623 16.18 6.71 24.47
C CYS A 623 15.39 7.75 25.27
N PRO A 624 15.25 9.01 24.77
CA PRO A 624 15.96 9.61 23.63
C PRO A 624 17.49 9.65 23.80
N THR A 625 18.23 9.70 22.72
CA THR A 625 19.68 9.86 22.74
C THR A 625 20.07 11.14 23.45
N GLY A 626 21.04 11.09 24.39
CA GLY A 626 21.47 12.22 25.21
C GLY A 626 20.62 12.46 26.46
N SER A 627 19.59 11.64 26.72
CA SER A 627 18.71 11.79 27.90
C SER A 627 19.25 11.17 29.19
N GLY A 628 20.23 10.27 29.10
CA GLY A 628 20.68 9.41 30.19
C GLY A 628 19.73 8.26 30.53
N GLN A 629 18.59 8.13 29.86
CA GLN A 629 17.60 7.10 30.11
C GLN A 629 17.90 5.83 29.29
N MET A 630 18.37 4.79 29.95
CA MET A 630 18.62 3.50 29.33
C MET A 630 17.34 2.67 29.23
N MET A 631 17.00 2.21 28.03
CA MET A 631 15.80 1.41 27.74
C MET A 631 16.18 0.13 27.01
N THR A 632 15.46 -0.96 27.28
CA THR A 632 15.54 -2.17 26.44
C THR A 632 14.91 -1.91 25.06
N LEU A 633 15.29 -2.68 24.05
CA LEU A 633 14.68 -2.54 22.71
C LEU A 633 13.17 -2.80 22.71
N GLY A 634 12.69 -3.64 23.62
CA GLY A 634 11.26 -3.85 23.84
C GLY A 634 10.54 -2.61 24.36
N GLN A 635 11.16 -1.88 25.28
CA GLN A 635 10.63 -0.60 25.81
C GLN A 635 10.67 0.50 24.75
N VAL A 636 11.73 0.58 23.95
CA VAL A 636 11.81 1.53 22.83
C VAL A 636 10.72 1.27 21.76
N ALA A 637 10.37 -0.01 21.56
CA ALA A 637 9.36 -0.44 20.58
C ALA A 637 7.91 -0.20 21.05
N THR A 638 7.69 0.14 22.32
CA THR A 638 6.37 0.36 22.92
C THR A 638 6.03 1.85 23.03
#